data_689fcf36150cd9c85be58c19c09f32f6
#
_entry.id   689fcf36150cd9c85be58c19c09f32f6
#
_cell.length_a   1.000
_cell.length_b   1.000
_cell.length_c   1.000
_cell.angle_alpha   90.00
_cell.angle_beta   90.00
_cell.angle_gamma   90.00
#
_symmetry.space_group_name_H-M   'P 1'
#
loop_
_entity.id
_entity.type
_entity.pdbx_description
1 polymer ?
#
loop_
_entity_poly.entity_id
_entity_poly.type
_entity_poly.pdbx_seq_one_letter_code
_entity_poly.pdbx_strand_id
1 'polypeptide(L)'
;MKTRTITTFAALLLSLSLTSSANATAIQQTKGDFKDKFRQLEEVLPTPNVYRNAAGEPGENYWQQQVDYKIKVSLDEAKRRLTGSEKITYQNNSPYKLKYLWVQLDQNIFKDDSIANAANNFGGIGRRGPYTKAGDAKTPAKISLGELRRQQFMADNELGYEISAIKDSKGKKLNFTVVGTQMRIDLPKPLKSGDDVVFSIDFAFNIVEEDAVSARSGYEHFEKDEREGGNDIFLLAQWFPRLHAYTDYEGWNNKEFLGRGEFTLEFGDYEVEINVPADHIVSATGVLTNPKSVLTSKQRQRLEKAKTAKRPVFVVTEEEALANEKEGTNKRKTWKFKADNVRDFAWASSRKFMWDAKGYKQGGDDMPFVMAMSFYPKEGGDLWKKYSTESVIHTMDVYSRYSFDYPYPTAQSVNGPVGGMEYPMITFNGPRTELQKDGSRTYSQAEKRFLIGVVIHEVGHIYFPMVVNSDERQWTWMDEGLNSFLDGIAGREWDPTIPWGVEPRDITGYMKSQNQVPIMTQSDSVLRLGPNAYTKPAAALNILREVILGRELFDFAFKEYSERWRFKRPTPSDFFRTMEEASGVDLDWFWRGWFYSTDHVDIAIDKVYQMRLDTHNPDIDYGRLRQIEADKPSSLFVERNKTEGKELWVDRNSDVTDFYDTNDRFTVTNKERNKYNKFLKGLKPWERKTLERAIKEDKNYYVLEFSNVGGLVMPILLELTYKDGSKDSMYIPAEIWRRTPKQVRKLIVTDKEKELASVAVDPGWETADVDVENNHYPRQIIPSRVEAYKAKKRTDKVSRDIMKDIKTELKADKDPKQNKKDKKDK
;
A
#
# COMPACT_ATOMS: atom_id res chain seq x y z
N MET A 1 39.01 18.45 -62.85
CA MET A 1 39.35 19.05 -61.57
C MET A 1 38.12 19.58 -60.80
N LYS A 2 36.96 18.95 -60.90
CA LYS A 2 35.71 19.34 -60.21
C LYS A 2 35.02 18.25 -59.39
N THR A 3 35.59 17.03 -59.33
CA THR A 3 34.96 15.90 -58.67
C THR A 3 35.57 15.54 -57.31
N ARG A 4 36.72 16.11 -56.95
CA ARG A 4 37.38 15.82 -55.64
C ARG A 4 36.94 16.75 -54.49
N THR A 5 36.33 17.91 -54.80
CA THR A 5 35.95 18.90 -53.78
C THR A 5 34.56 18.58 -53.16
N ILE A 6 33.70 17.84 -53.83
CA ILE A 6 32.35 17.48 -53.34
C ILE A 6 32.41 16.33 -52.34
N THR A 7 33.34 15.37 -52.54
CA THR A 7 33.49 14.21 -51.61
C THR A 7 34.08 14.62 -50.25
N THR A 8 34.92 15.61 -50.20
CA THR A 8 35.53 16.10 -48.95
C THR A 8 34.54 16.93 -48.13
N PHE A 9 33.60 17.61 -48.77
CA PHE A 9 32.55 18.37 -48.07
C PHE A 9 31.47 17.47 -47.51
N ALA A 10 31.10 16.40 -48.21
CA ALA A 10 30.18 15.38 -47.72
C ALA A 10 30.74 14.57 -46.55
N ALA A 11 32.03 14.24 -46.55
CA ALA A 11 32.67 13.57 -45.42
C ALA A 11 32.81 14.48 -44.19
N LEU A 12 33.01 15.78 -44.35
CA LEU A 12 33.04 16.74 -43.25
C LEU A 12 31.66 17.01 -42.65
N LEU A 13 30.59 17.02 -43.47
CA LEU A 13 29.20 17.16 -42.99
C LEU A 13 28.72 15.88 -42.29
N LEU A 14 29.17 14.66 -42.73
CA LEU A 14 28.85 13.41 -42.05
C LEU A 14 29.60 13.26 -40.70
N SER A 15 30.84 13.75 -40.62
CA SER A 15 31.58 13.73 -39.36
C SER A 15 31.08 14.77 -38.35
N LEU A 16 30.56 15.91 -38.80
CA LEU A 16 29.91 16.90 -37.91
C LEU A 16 28.53 16.43 -37.43
N SER A 17 27.78 15.66 -38.22
CA SER A 17 26.49 15.14 -37.78
C SER A 17 26.66 13.92 -36.80
N LEU A 18 27.75 13.15 -36.91
CA LEU A 18 28.05 12.07 -35.98
C LEU A 18 28.58 12.57 -34.62
N THR A 19 29.34 13.69 -34.64
CA THR A 19 29.83 14.28 -33.38
C THR A 19 28.73 15.05 -32.63
N SER A 20 27.75 15.64 -33.30
CA SER A 20 26.63 16.30 -32.64
C SER A 20 25.64 15.31 -32.02
N SER A 21 25.40 14.12 -32.63
CA SER A 21 24.57 13.09 -32.04
C SER A 21 25.24 12.41 -30.83
N ALA A 22 26.56 12.20 -30.87
CA ALA A 22 27.31 11.65 -29.74
C ALA A 22 27.34 12.61 -28.53
N ASN A 23 27.47 13.91 -28.78
CA ASN A 23 27.44 14.93 -27.74
C ASN A 23 26.03 15.12 -27.16
N ALA A 24 24.98 15.05 -27.98
CA ALA A 24 23.59 15.09 -27.51
C ALA A 24 23.26 13.87 -26.65
N THR A 25 23.75 12.69 -27.01
CA THR A 25 23.55 11.45 -26.21
C THR A 25 24.31 11.53 -24.90
N ALA A 26 25.54 12.08 -24.88
CA ALA A 26 26.32 12.25 -23.66
C ALA A 26 25.69 13.26 -22.70
N ILE A 27 25.13 14.36 -23.22
CA ILE A 27 24.41 15.38 -22.41
C ILE A 27 23.09 14.81 -21.87
N GLN A 28 22.42 13.95 -22.63
CA GLN A 28 21.19 13.29 -22.17
C GLN A 28 21.45 12.25 -21.10
N GLN A 29 22.60 11.57 -21.13
CA GLN A 29 23.00 10.62 -20.08
C GLN A 29 23.41 11.31 -18.76
N THR A 30 23.86 12.57 -18.80
CA THR A 30 24.20 13.33 -17.58
C THR A 30 23.01 14.02 -16.95
N LYS A 31 21.92 14.25 -17.68
CA LYS A 31 20.66 14.77 -17.14
C LYS A 31 19.87 13.65 -16.49
N GLY A 32 19.98 13.53 -15.19
CA GLY A 32 19.23 12.57 -14.38
C GLY A 32 19.96 11.28 -14.06
N ASP A 33 21.29 11.22 -14.23
CA ASP A 33 22.08 10.12 -13.74
C ASP A 33 22.24 10.23 -12.21
N PHE A 34 21.26 9.75 -11.48
CA PHE A 34 21.28 9.66 -10.03
C PHE A 34 22.11 8.45 -9.56
N LYS A 35 23.37 8.35 -10.00
CA LYS A 35 24.27 7.26 -9.60
C LYS A 35 24.63 7.31 -8.13
N ASP A 36 24.62 8.51 -7.53
CA ASP A 36 24.81 8.69 -6.11
C ASP A 36 23.50 8.37 -5.36
N LYS A 37 23.42 7.13 -4.86
CA LYS A 37 22.26 6.63 -4.12
C LYS A 37 22.10 7.25 -2.73
N PHE A 38 23.15 7.91 -2.23
CA PHE A 38 23.20 8.59 -0.93
C PHE A 38 23.16 10.10 -1.01
N ARG A 39 22.90 10.65 -2.21
CA ARG A 39 22.72 12.10 -2.37
C ARG A 39 21.54 12.57 -1.53
N GLN A 40 21.77 13.63 -0.75
CA GLN A 40 20.76 14.15 0.17
C GLN A 40 19.49 14.56 -0.58
N LEU A 41 18.33 14.21 -0.04
CA LEU A 41 17.04 14.44 -0.69
C LEU A 41 16.64 15.91 -0.63
N GLU A 42 17.16 16.67 0.32
CA GLU A 42 16.92 18.11 0.47
C GLU A 42 17.21 18.95 -0.79
N GLU A 43 18.02 18.43 -1.71
CA GLU A 43 18.25 19.07 -3.01
C GLU A 43 17.03 19.02 -3.96
N VAL A 44 16.06 18.13 -3.72
CA VAL A 44 14.84 17.94 -4.53
C VAL A 44 13.56 18.20 -3.77
N LEU A 45 13.59 18.17 -2.45
CA LEU A 45 12.45 18.51 -1.61
C LEU A 45 12.21 20.02 -1.58
N PRO A 46 10.96 20.48 -1.39
CA PRO A 46 10.67 21.89 -1.19
C PRO A 46 11.49 22.47 -0.03
N THR A 47 12.08 23.64 -0.22
CA THR A 47 12.85 24.33 0.83
C THR A 47 11.96 24.61 2.03
N PRO A 48 12.39 24.30 3.28
CA PRO A 48 11.66 24.66 4.48
C PRO A 48 11.40 26.16 4.57
N ASN A 49 10.24 26.53 5.11
CA ASN A 49 9.80 27.91 5.22
C ASN A 49 8.95 28.13 6.50
N VAL A 50 8.36 29.30 6.65
CA VAL A 50 7.54 29.67 7.81
C VAL A 50 6.22 28.90 7.92
N TYR A 51 5.79 28.21 6.87
CA TYR A 51 4.59 27.36 6.87
C TYR A 51 4.91 25.89 7.14
N ARG A 52 6.11 25.42 6.73
CA ARG A 52 6.59 24.02 6.87
C ARG A 52 8.07 24.05 7.21
N ASN A 53 8.41 23.62 8.42
CA ASN A 53 9.78 23.71 8.91
C ASN A 53 10.67 22.53 8.50
N ALA A 54 11.95 22.58 8.84
CA ALA A 54 12.93 21.55 8.50
C ALA A 54 12.77 20.25 9.29
N ALA A 55 12.04 20.27 10.39
CA ALA A 55 11.71 19.07 11.17
C ALA A 55 10.47 18.31 10.64
N GLY A 56 9.89 18.78 9.52
CA GLY A 56 8.66 18.20 8.98
C GLY A 56 7.40 18.60 9.76
N GLU A 57 7.46 19.63 10.59
CA GLU A 57 6.33 20.14 11.35
C GLU A 57 5.62 21.29 10.64
N PRO A 58 4.32 21.55 10.94
CA PRO A 58 3.70 22.81 10.59
C PRO A 58 4.51 23.98 11.20
N GLY A 59 4.89 24.95 10.37
CA GLY A 59 5.61 26.13 10.79
C GLY A 59 4.73 27.09 11.61
N GLU A 60 5.34 28.11 12.21
CA GLU A 60 4.65 29.10 13.06
C GLU A 60 3.53 29.86 12.34
N ASN A 61 3.66 30.03 11.01
CA ASN A 61 2.67 30.73 10.18
C ASN A 61 1.85 29.74 9.31
N TYR A 62 1.79 28.47 9.67
CA TYR A 62 0.97 27.47 8.96
C TYR A 62 -0.51 27.92 8.93
N TRP A 63 -1.13 27.80 7.78
CA TRP A 63 -2.53 28.11 7.57
C TRP A 63 -3.20 27.04 6.70
N GLN A 64 -4.47 26.92 6.85
CA GLN A 64 -5.39 26.22 5.93
C GLN A 64 -6.74 26.90 5.95
N GLN A 65 -7.48 26.76 4.86
CA GLN A 65 -8.81 27.33 4.75
C GLN A 65 -9.81 26.56 5.61
N GLN A 66 -10.95 27.18 5.87
CA GLN A 66 -12.10 26.52 6.51
C GLN A 66 -13.33 26.72 5.65
N VAL A 67 -14.16 25.67 5.52
CA VAL A 67 -15.37 25.72 4.70
C VAL A 67 -16.54 25.04 5.43
N ASP A 68 -17.49 25.84 5.91
CA ASP A 68 -18.67 25.32 6.60
C ASP A 68 -19.86 25.20 5.64
N TYR A 69 -20.63 24.13 5.81
CA TYR A 69 -21.76 23.80 4.94
C TYR A 69 -23.06 23.62 5.72
N LYS A 70 -24.16 24.26 5.23
CA LYS A 70 -25.52 23.98 5.66
C LYS A 70 -26.31 23.50 4.44
N ILE A 71 -26.61 22.19 4.41
CA ILE A 71 -27.17 21.54 3.23
C ILE A 71 -28.57 21.02 3.53
N LYS A 72 -29.48 21.22 2.59
CA LYS A 72 -30.81 20.58 2.58
C LYS A 72 -30.93 19.77 1.30
N VAL A 73 -31.25 18.50 1.43
CA VAL A 73 -31.36 17.61 0.30
C VAL A 73 -32.62 16.74 0.38
N SER A 74 -33.20 16.45 -0.80
CA SER A 74 -34.37 15.59 -0.96
C SER A 74 -34.10 14.53 -2.01
N LEU A 75 -34.28 13.26 -1.64
CA LEU A 75 -34.21 12.10 -2.53
C LEU A 75 -35.58 11.81 -3.13
N ASP A 76 -35.74 11.90 -4.42
CA ASP A 76 -36.86 11.30 -5.16
C ASP A 76 -36.44 9.86 -5.55
N GLU A 77 -36.91 8.88 -4.78
CA GLU A 77 -36.57 7.47 -4.97
C GLU A 77 -37.08 6.96 -6.31
N ALA A 78 -38.30 7.32 -6.71
CA ALA A 78 -38.90 6.81 -7.94
C ALA A 78 -38.17 7.28 -9.20
N LYS A 79 -37.62 8.50 -9.15
CA LYS A 79 -36.81 9.07 -10.23
C LYS A 79 -35.32 8.85 -10.05
N ARG A 80 -34.90 8.30 -8.91
CA ARG A 80 -33.48 8.16 -8.53
C ARG A 80 -32.74 9.48 -8.71
N ARG A 81 -33.34 10.56 -8.20
CA ARG A 81 -32.89 11.94 -8.37
C ARG A 81 -32.69 12.61 -7.04
N LEU A 82 -31.61 13.37 -6.93
CA LEU A 82 -31.31 14.21 -5.79
C LEU A 82 -31.52 15.68 -6.16
N THR A 83 -32.16 16.43 -5.25
CA THR A 83 -32.28 17.88 -5.36
C THR A 83 -31.84 18.50 -4.05
N GLY A 84 -30.94 19.46 -4.11
CA GLY A 84 -30.31 20.06 -2.95
C GLY A 84 -30.11 21.56 -3.06
N SER A 85 -29.96 22.18 -1.90
CA SER A 85 -29.51 23.54 -1.74
C SER A 85 -28.54 23.60 -0.59
N GLU A 86 -27.41 24.26 -0.82
CA GLU A 86 -26.38 24.45 0.18
C GLU A 86 -26.07 25.92 0.41
N LYS A 87 -25.81 26.27 1.67
CA LYS A 87 -25.24 27.54 2.08
C LYS A 87 -23.83 27.29 2.56
N ILE A 88 -22.85 27.91 1.93
CA ILE A 88 -21.44 27.75 2.15
C ILE A 88 -20.88 29.00 2.81
N THR A 89 -20.07 28.82 3.86
CA THR A 89 -19.27 29.88 4.46
C THR A 89 -17.81 29.51 4.21
N TYR A 90 -17.11 30.28 3.38
CA TYR A 90 -15.70 30.08 3.08
C TYR A 90 -14.84 31.12 3.78
N GLN A 91 -13.94 30.71 4.67
CA GLN A 91 -13.03 31.56 5.40
C GLN A 91 -11.65 31.56 4.73
N ASN A 92 -11.14 32.73 4.39
CA ASN A 92 -9.81 32.87 3.80
C ASN A 92 -8.74 33.09 4.87
N ASN A 93 -8.12 32.03 5.34
CA ASN A 93 -7.02 32.09 6.30
C ASN A 93 -5.65 32.29 5.64
N SER A 94 -5.56 32.29 4.30
CA SER A 94 -4.32 32.55 3.59
C SER A 94 -3.89 34.01 3.68
N PRO A 95 -2.61 34.33 3.52
CA PRO A 95 -2.13 35.73 3.45
C PRO A 95 -2.56 36.46 2.16
N TYR A 96 -3.21 35.76 1.24
CA TYR A 96 -3.52 36.28 -0.10
C TYR A 96 -4.98 36.73 -0.23
N LYS A 97 -5.24 37.66 -1.17
CA LYS A 97 -6.59 38.08 -1.55
C LYS A 97 -7.13 37.18 -2.66
N LEU A 98 -8.26 36.53 -2.43
CA LEU A 98 -8.89 35.66 -3.42
C LEU A 98 -9.93 36.44 -4.22
N LYS A 99 -9.85 36.36 -5.56
CA LYS A 99 -10.78 37.04 -6.49
C LYS A 99 -11.89 36.12 -6.98
N TYR A 100 -11.70 34.82 -6.86
CA TYR A 100 -12.59 33.74 -7.26
C TYR A 100 -12.39 32.54 -6.38
N LEU A 101 -13.37 31.63 -6.38
CA LEU A 101 -13.30 30.33 -5.74
C LEU A 101 -13.41 29.23 -6.78
N TRP A 102 -12.80 28.08 -6.51
CA TRP A 102 -12.98 26.89 -7.31
C TRP A 102 -13.79 25.83 -6.55
N VAL A 103 -14.75 25.23 -7.25
CA VAL A 103 -15.70 24.22 -6.75
C VAL A 103 -15.58 22.96 -7.59
N GLN A 104 -15.61 21.80 -6.96
CA GLN A 104 -15.63 20.49 -7.60
C GLN A 104 -17.08 20.10 -7.93
N LEU A 105 -17.29 19.62 -9.14
CA LEU A 105 -18.55 19.08 -9.64
C LEU A 105 -18.35 17.62 -10.02
N ASP A 106 -18.09 16.75 -9.04
CA ASP A 106 -17.60 15.39 -9.28
C ASP A 106 -18.59 14.51 -10.05
N GLN A 107 -19.91 14.72 -9.89
CA GLN A 107 -20.92 13.99 -10.65
C GLN A 107 -20.83 14.24 -12.17
N ASN A 108 -20.16 15.30 -12.61
CA ASN A 108 -19.94 15.57 -14.03
C ASN A 108 -19.00 14.56 -14.71
N ILE A 109 -18.30 13.71 -13.94
CA ILE A 109 -17.52 12.59 -14.49
C ILE A 109 -18.38 11.61 -15.27
N PHE A 110 -19.67 11.48 -14.90
CA PHE A 110 -20.62 10.56 -15.51
C PHE A 110 -21.34 11.11 -16.75
N LYS A 111 -21.10 12.38 -17.11
CA LYS A 111 -21.65 12.96 -18.33
C LYS A 111 -21.08 12.24 -19.56
N ASP A 112 -21.88 12.15 -20.61
CA ASP A 112 -21.51 11.57 -21.91
C ASP A 112 -20.30 12.31 -22.54
N ASP A 113 -20.25 13.64 -22.41
CA ASP A 113 -19.20 14.54 -22.88
C ASP A 113 -18.03 14.76 -21.89
N SER A 114 -17.98 14.00 -20.77
CA SER A 114 -16.93 14.18 -19.77
C SER A 114 -15.53 13.88 -20.29
N ILE A 115 -14.53 14.62 -19.79
CA ILE A 115 -13.12 14.39 -20.12
C ILE A 115 -12.70 12.97 -19.74
N ALA A 116 -13.17 12.46 -18.59
CA ALA A 116 -12.89 11.09 -18.15
C ALA A 116 -13.43 10.05 -19.13
N ASN A 117 -14.65 10.24 -19.68
CA ASN A 117 -15.23 9.35 -20.68
C ASN A 117 -14.47 9.43 -22.02
N ALA A 118 -14.18 10.65 -22.50
CA ALA A 118 -13.45 10.89 -23.75
C ALA A 118 -11.99 10.37 -23.70
N ALA A 119 -11.34 10.45 -22.53
CA ALA A 119 -9.96 9.99 -22.31
C ALA A 119 -9.87 8.50 -21.91
N ASN A 120 -10.99 7.77 -21.82
CA ASN A 120 -11.00 6.39 -21.38
C ASN A 120 -10.17 5.48 -22.30
N ASN A 121 -9.16 4.84 -21.75
CA ASN A 121 -8.27 3.94 -22.48
C ASN A 121 -8.80 2.49 -22.41
N PHE A 122 -9.47 2.06 -23.45
CA PHE A 122 -10.07 0.72 -23.55
C PHE A 122 -9.02 -0.39 -23.41
N GLY A 123 -9.22 -1.26 -22.44
CA GLY A 123 -8.37 -2.45 -22.20
C GLY A 123 -7.12 -2.25 -21.35
N GLY A 124 -6.79 -1.02 -20.94
CA GLY A 124 -5.65 -0.69 -20.09
C GLY A 124 -4.28 -0.94 -20.73
N ILE A 125 -3.22 -0.37 -20.13
CA ILE A 125 -1.83 -0.55 -20.59
C ILE A 125 -1.34 -1.94 -20.18
N GLY A 126 -0.70 -2.66 -21.13
CA GLY A 126 -0.01 -3.94 -20.88
C GLY A 126 -0.90 -5.19 -20.86
N ARG A 127 -2.20 -5.08 -21.01
CA ARG A 127 -3.05 -6.22 -21.32
C ARG A 127 -3.03 -6.45 -22.84
N ARG A 128 -2.52 -7.59 -23.28
CA ARG A 128 -2.84 -8.08 -24.64
C ARG A 128 -4.33 -8.42 -24.62
N GLY A 129 -5.15 -7.46 -25.03
CA GLY A 129 -6.56 -7.68 -25.24
C GLY A 129 -6.78 -8.71 -26.33
N PRO A 130 -7.95 -9.33 -26.42
CA PRO A 130 -8.33 -10.22 -27.51
C PRO A 130 -8.58 -9.43 -28.80
N TYR A 131 -7.77 -8.40 -29.07
CA TYR A 131 -7.95 -7.54 -30.23
C TYR A 131 -7.51 -8.24 -31.51
N THR A 132 -8.34 -8.14 -32.52
CA THR A 132 -8.02 -8.58 -33.84
C THR A 132 -7.86 -7.36 -34.74
N LYS A 133 -6.76 -7.28 -35.47
CA LYS A 133 -6.54 -6.19 -36.41
C LYS A 133 -7.64 -6.15 -37.48
N ALA A 134 -8.21 -4.98 -37.72
CA ALA A 134 -9.26 -4.83 -38.71
C ALA A 134 -8.78 -5.30 -40.08
N GLY A 135 -9.53 -6.19 -40.70
CA GLY A 135 -9.22 -6.81 -42.00
C GLY A 135 -8.37 -8.09 -41.94
N ASP A 136 -7.73 -8.41 -40.78
CA ASP A 136 -6.81 -9.56 -40.68
C ASP A 136 -7.49 -10.85 -40.19
N ALA A 137 -8.68 -10.79 -39.60
CA ALA A 137 -9.33 -11.95 -39.02
C ALA A 137 -10.63 -12.34 -39.69
N LYS A 138 -10.79 -13.65 -39.90
CA LYS A 138 -12.08 -14.24 -40.27
C LYS A 138 -13.16 -14.07 -39.21
N THR A 139 -12.78 -13.91 -37.95
CA THR A 139 -13.69 -13.72 -36.82
C THR A 139 -13.12 -12.62 -35.90
N PRO A 140 -13.79 -11.46 -35.73
CA PRO A 140 -13.40 -10.41 -34.80
C PRO A 140 -13.46 -10.88 -33.36
N ALA A 141 -12.65 -10.27 -32.49
CA ALA A 141 -12.76 -10.45 -31.05
C ALA A 141 -14.14 -9.99 -30.53
N LYS A 142 -14.60 -10.63 -29.44
CA LYS A 142 -15.93 -10.34 -28.85
C LYS A 142 -15.80 -9.30 -27.75
N ILE A 143 -16.70 -8.32 -27.74
CA ILE A 143 -16.89 -7.43 -26.59
C ILE A 143 -17.74 -8.14 -25.53
N SER A 144 -17.46 -7.94 -24.25
CA SER A 144 -18.29 -8.47 -23.16
C SER A 144 -19.61 -7.71 -23.04
N LEU A 145 -20.66 -8.36 -22.50
CA LEU A 145 -21.93 -7.69 -22.25
C LEU A 145 -21.81 -6.55 -21.24
N GLY A 146 -20.96 -6.70 -20.21
CA GLY A 146 -20.71 -5.65 -19.23
C GLY A 146 -20.07 -4.41 -19.85
N GLU A 147 -19.06 -4.60 -20.71
CA GLU A 147 -18.44 -3.48 -21.42
C GLU A 147 -19.42 -2.82 -22.41
N LEU A 148 -20.24 -3.62 -23.10
CA LEU A 148 -21.27 -3.09 -24.00
C LEU A 148 -22.31 -2.27 -23.23
N ARG A 149 -22.79 -2.76 -22.06
CA ARG A 149 -23.71 -2.04 -21.17
C ARG A 149 -23.11 -0.70 -20.72
N ARG A 150 -21.84 -0.73 -20.28
CA ARG A 150 -21.13 0.49 -19.88
C ARG A 150 -21.05 1.50 -21.03
N GLN A 151 -20.67 1.06 -22.21
CA GLN A 151 -20.56 1.93 -23.40
C GLN A 151 -21.94 2.53 -23.77
N GLN A 152 -23.00 1.75 -23.72
CA GLN A 152 -24.36 2.23 -23.97
C GLN A 152 -24.79 3.23 -22.90
N PHE A 153 -24.55 2.93 -21.63
CA PHE A 153 -24.89 3.79 -20.51
C PHE A 153 -24.15 5.15 -20.57
N MET A 154 -22.85 5.14 -20.93
CA MET A 154 -22.06 6.36 -21.03
C MET A 154 -22.29 7.16 -22.32
N ALA A 155 -22.89 6.56 -23.36
CA ALA A 155 -23.12 7.24 -24.63
C ALA A 155 -24.43 8.08 -24.65
N ASP A 156 -25.39 7.75 -23.78
CA ASP A 156 -26.71 8.41 -23.76
C ASP A 156 -27.27 8.38 -22.33
N ASN A 157 -26.99 9.45 -21.58
CA ASN A 157 -27.45 9.58 -20.20
C ASN A 157 -27.75 11.05 -19.85
N GLU A 158 -28.55 11.24 -18.81
CA GLU A 158 -28.87 12.54 -18.20
C GLU A 158 -28.18 12.71 -16.83
N LEU A 159 -26.90 12.33 -16.73
CA LEU A 159 -26.11 12.41 -15.51
C LEU A 159 -25.34 13.73 -15.42
N GLY A 160 -24.78 13.98 -14.24
CA GLY A 160 -24.03 15.19 -13.90
C GLY A 160 -24.89 16.24 -13.21
N TYR A 161 -24.22 17.27 -12.69
CA TYR A 161 -24.90 18.34 -11.96
C TYR A 161 -25.68 19.28 -12.88
N GLU A 162 -26.87 19.61 -12.44
CA GLU A 162 -27.66 20.77 -12.89
C GLU A 162 -27.52 21.86 -11.82
N ILE A 163 -26.76 22.93 -12.12
CA ILE A 163 -26.61 24.09 -11.23
C ILE A 163 -27.65 25.16 -11.63
N SER A 164 -28.67 25.32 -10.82
CA SER A 164 -29.80 26.23 -11.15
C SER A 164 -29.56 27.66 -10.71
N ALA A 165 -28.85 27.89 -9.60
CA ALA A 165 -28.54 29.23 -9.12
C ALA A 165 -27.33 29.24 -8.18
N ILE A 166 -26.49 30.28 -8.30
CA ILE A 166 -25.49 30.66 -7.31
C ILE A 166 -25.79 32.08 -6.86
N LYS A 167 -25.93 32.29 -5.53
CA LYS A 167 -26.32 33.59 -4.98
C LYS A 167 -25.44 33.98 -3.81
N ASP A 168 -25.12 35.25 -3.68
CA ASP A 168 -24.47 35.79 -2.48
C ASP A 168 -25.41 35.82 -1.27
N SER A 169 -24.92 36.21 -0.11
CA SER A 169 -25.68 36.33 1.15
C SER A 169 -26.90 37.28 1.08
N LYS A 170 -26.96 38.14 0.05
CA LYS A 170 -28.06 39.08 -0.21
C LYS A 170 -29.03 38.58 -1.29
N GLY A 171 -28.83 37.36 -1.80
CA GLY A 171 -29.66 36.79 -2.86
C GLY A 171 -29.32 37.24 -4.28
N LYS A 172 -28.23 38.00 -4.47
CA LYS A 172 -27.78 38.44 -5.80
C LYS A 172 -27.03 37.30 -6.47
N LYS A 173 -27.34 37.07 -7.76
CA LYS A 173 -26.64 36.05 -8.58
C LYS A 173 -25.16 36.35 -8.70
N LEU A 174 -24.32 35.31 -8.56
CA LEU A 174 -22.87 35.31 -8.83
C LEU A 174 -22.62 34.76 -10.22
N ASN A 175 -21.59 35.31 -10.89
CA ASN A 175 -21.13 34.76 -12.14
C ASN A 175 -20.27 33.50 -11.89
N PHE A 176 -20.48 32.48 -12.71
CA PHE A 176 -19.71 31.26 -12.65
C PHE A 176 -19.48 30.66 -14.03
N THR A 177 -18.45 29.86 -14.16
CA THR A 177 -18.09 29.12 -15.39
C THR A 177 -17.81 27.66 -15.02
N VAL A 178 -18.39 26.72 -15.76
CA VAL A 178 -18.18 25.28 -15.60
C VAL A 178 -17.32 24.77 -16.75
N VAL A 179 -16.29 23.98 -16.41
CA VAL A 179 -15.43 23.26 -17.36
C VAL A 179 -15.18 21.86 -16.80
N GLY A 180 -15.74 20.84 -17.45
CA GLY A 180 -15.64 19.45 -16.96
C GLY A 180 -16.20 19.31 -15.55
N THR A 181 -15.36 18.80 -14.65
CA THR A 181 -15.68 18.64 -13.22
C THR A 181 -15.30 19.87 -12.38
N GLN A 182 -14.98 21.00 -13.00
CA GLN A 182 -14.53 22.22 -12.34
C GLN A 182 -15.54 23.34 -12.52
N MET A 183 -15.80 24.11 -11.45
CA MET A 183 -16.60 25.32 -11.50
C MET A 183 -15.86 26.49 -10.83
N ARG A 184 -15.67 27.56 -11.57
CA ARG A 184 -15.12 28.81 -11.03
C ARG A 184 -16.26 29.76 -10.70
N ILE A 185 -16.25 30.33 -9.49
CA ILE A 185 -17.18 31.37 -9.05
C ILE A 185 -16.41 32.68 -8.88
N ASP A 186 -16.78 33.73 -9.63
CA ASP A 186 -16.15 35.03 -9.52
C ASP A 186 -16.76 35.83 -8.33
N LEU A 187 -15.88 36.31 -7.44
CA LEU A 187 -16.31 37.06 -6.26
C LEU A 187 -16.55 38.55 -6.64
N PRO A 188 -17.65 39.18 -6.19
CA PRO A 188 -17.91 40.58 -6.48
C PRO A 188 -16.84 41.56 -5.96
N LYS A 189 -16.13 41.14 -4.90
CA LYS A 189 -15.02 41.84 -4.29
C LYS A 189 -13.95 40.80 -3.89
N PRO A 190 -12.67 41.11 -3.98
CA PRO A 190 -11.62 40.22 -3.49
C PRO A 190 -11.80 39.93 -2.00
N LEU A 191 -11.81 38.64 -1.63
CA LEU A 191 -11.84 38.18 -0.25
C LEU A 191 -10.44 38.32 0.36
N LYS A 192 -10.31 39.14 1.40
CA LYS A 192 -9.03 39.41 2.06
C LYS A 192 -8.66 38.27 3.01
N SER A 193 -7.41 38.28 3.45
CA SER A 193 -6.96 37.45 4.56
C SER A 193 -7.78 37.70 5.83
N GLY A 194 -8.25 36.65 6.47
CA GLY A 194 -9.08 36.70 7.69
C GLY A 194 -10.57 37.00 7.46
N ASP A 195 -10.98 37.38 6.23
CA ASP A 195 -12.38 37.63 5.91
C ASP A 195 -13.08 36.30 5.49
N ASP A 196 -14.40 36.25 5.64
CA ASP A 196 -15.27 35.18 5.12
C ASP A 196 -16.17 35.66 3.97
N VAL A 197 -16.63 34.70 3.18
CA VAL A 197 -17.67 34.91 2.17
C VAL A 197 -18.77 33.85 2.30
N VAL A 198 -20.03 34.31 2.26
CA VAL A 198 -21.18 33.44 2.33
C VAL A 198 -21.92 33.47 1.01
N PHE A 199 -22.22 32.30 0.46
CA PHE A 199 -23.02 32.13 -0.77
C PHE A 199 -23.81 30.83 -0.73
N SER A 200 -24.72 30.65 -1.70
CA SER A 200 -25.55 29.45 -1.82
C SER A 200 -25.50 28.90 -3.23
N ILE A 201 -25.61 27.57 -3.34
CA ILE A 201 -25.75 26.85 -4.61
C ILE A 201 -27.01 25.99 -4.55
N ASP A 202 -27.86 26.13 -5.56
CA ASP A 202 -29.02 25.25 -5.77
C ASP A 202 -28.65 24.25 -6.89
N PHE A 203 -28.72 22.94 -6.60
CA PHE A 203 -28.28 21.88 -7.49
C PHE A 203 -29.23 20.69 -7.54
N ALA A 204 -29.13 19.91 -8.61
CA ALA A 204 -29.75 18.61 -8.73
C ALA A 204 -28.94 17.69 -9.64
N PHE A 205 -29.15 16.39 -9.53
CA PHE A 205 -28.60 15.40 -10.46
C PHE A 205 -29.36 14.07 -10.37
N ASN A 206 -29.27 13.27 -11.44
CA ASN A 206 -29.74 11.89 -11.44
C ASN A 206 -28.66 10.98 -10.87
N ILE A 207 -29.04 10.10 -9.93
CA ILE A 207 -28.13 9.20 -9.21
C ILE A 207 -27.74 8.06 -10.16
N VAL A 208 -26.46 7.82 -10.29
CA VAL A 208 -25.91 6.77 -11.15
C VAL A 208 -26.23 5.37 -10.63
N GLU A 209 -26.50 4.42 -11.52
CA GLU A 209 -26.53 2.99 -11.18
C GLU A 209 -25.08 2.50 -11.04
N GLU A 210 -24.68 2.12 -9.81
CA GLU A 210 -23.28 1.91 -9.47
C GLU A 210 -22.61 0.85 -10.34
N ASP A 211 -23.25 -0.33 -10.51
CA ASP A 211 -22.66 -1.45 -11.24
C ASP A 211 -22.58 -1.25 -12.76
N ALA A 212 -23.29 -0.24 -13.30
CA ALA A 212 -23.18 0.10 -14.71
C ALA A 212 -21.83 0.72 -15.07
N VAL A 213 -21.21 1.45 -14.14
CA VAL A 213 -19.96 2.19 -14.38
C VAL A 213 -18.86 1.95 -13.32
N SER A 214 -19.15 1.18 -12.27
CA SER A 214 -18.29 0.97 -11.09
C SER A 214 -17.94 2.31 -10.45
N ALA A 215 -18.96 3.01 -9.98
CA ALA A 215 -18.83 4.32 -9.34
C ALA A 215 -18.48 4.19 -7.85
N ARG A 216 -18.00 5.29 -7.24
CA ARG A 216 -17.74 5.38 -5.78
C ARG A 216 -19.01 5.68 -4.98
N SER A 217 -20.11 5.95 -5.65
CA SER A 217 -21.45 6.20 -5.10
C SER A 217 -22.50 5.83 -6.12
N GLY A 218 -23.76 5.77 -5.72
CA GLY A 218 -24.85 5.46 -6.64
C GLY A 218 -25.96 4.68 -5.95
N TYR A 219 -26.77 4.00 -6.75
CA TYR A 219 -27.79 3.11 -6.25
C TYR A 219 -27.60 1.67 -6.75
N GLU A 220 -28.15 0.74 -5.98
CA GLU A 220 -28.33 -0.67 -6.33
C GLU A 220 -29.81 -1.01 -6.25
N HIS A 221 -30.32 -1.69 -7.27
CA HIS A 221 -31.71 -2.07 -7.38
C HIS A 221 -31.97 -3.54 -7.09
N PHE A 222 -32.95 -3.84 -6.24
CA PHE A 222 -33.38 -5.20 -5.87
C PHE A 222 -34.74 -5.53 -6.52
N GLU A 223 -34.75 -5.84 -7.79
CA GLU A 223 -35.94 -6.13 -8.60
C GLU A 223 -36.77 -7.31 -8.05
N LYS A 224 -36.12 -8.28 -7.38
CA LYS A 224 -36.75 -9.52 -6.89
C LYS A 224 -37.35 -9.40 -5.50
N ASP A 225 -37.30 -8.25 -4.88
CA ASP A 225 -37.96 -8.02 -3.60
C ASP A 225 -39.48 -8.06 -3.77
N GLU A 226 -40.24 -8.40 -2.70
CA GLU A 226 -41.69 -8.60 -2.75
C GLU A 226 -42.47 -7.31 -3.08
N ARG A 227 -41.86 -6.13 -2.87
CA ARG A 227 -42.49 -4.86 -3.20
C ARG A 227 -42.60 -4.68 -4.71
N GLU A 228 -43.76 -4.19 -5.19
CA GLU A 228 -43.94 -3.76 -6.57
C GLU A 228 -42.93 -2.69 -6.96
N GLY A 229 -42.12 -2.93 -7.99
CA GLY A 229 -41.05 -2.06 -8.41
C GLY A 229 -39.74 -2.23 -7.60
N GLY A 230 -39.61 -3.24 -6.72
CA GLY A 230 -38.38 -3.56 -6.00
C GLY A 230 -38.01 -2.51 -4.91
N ASN A 231 -36.78 -2.61 -4.45
CA ASN A 231 -36.20 -1.68 -3.47
C ASN A 231 -34.80 -1.25 -3.92
N ASP A 232 -34.40 -0.07 -3.45
CA ASP A 232 -33.08 0.47 -3.72
C ASP A 232 -32.24 0.64 -2.44
N ILE A 233 -30.93 0.50 -2.56
CA ILE A 233 -29.94 1.00 -1.60
C ILE A 233 -29.23 2.17 -2.29
N PHE A 234 -29.20 3.32 -1.64
CA PHE A 234 -28.50 4.51 -2.08
C PHE A 234 -27.25 4.73 -1.22
N LEU A 235 -26.09 4.83 -1.87
CA LEU A 235 -24.83 5.27 -1.26
C LEU A 235 -24.46 6.61 -1.91
N LEU A 236 -24.49 7.69 -1.15
CA LEU A 236 -24.35 9.05 -1.65
C LEU A 236 -23.05 9.68 -1.15
N ALA A 237 -22.08 9.77 -2.05
CA ALA A 237 -20.83 10.46 -1.86
C ALA A 237 -20.55 11.34 -3.09
N GLN A 238 -19.70 12.36 -2.95
CA GLN A 238 -19.48 13.37 -3.99
C GLN A 238 -20.80 13.94 -4.54
N TRP A 239 -21.79 14.08 -3.65
CA TRP A 239 -23.19 14.36 -3.99
C TRP A 239 -23.58 15.84 -3.91
N PHE A 240 -22.70 16.73 -3.49
CA PHE A 240 -22.89 18.18 -3.43
C PHE A 240 -21.68 18.90 -4.00
N PRO A 241 -21.81 20.11 -4.56
CA PRO A 241 -20.69 20.92 -5.01
C PRO A 241 -19.70 21.24 -3.89
N ARG A 242 -18.42 20.86 -4.00
CA ARG A 242 -17.43 20.98 -2.91
C ARG A 242 -16.33 21.95 -3.27
N LEU A 243 -15.90 22.80 -2.32
CA LEU A 243 -14.78 23.71 -2.52
C LEU A 243 -13.50 22.91 -2.74
N HIS A 244 -12.67 23.34 -3.73
CA HIS A 244 -11.30 22.87 -3.84
C HIS A 244 -10.45 23.38 -2.68
N ALA A 245 -9.46 22.63 -2.29
CA ALA A 245 -8.43 23.09 -1.38
C ALA A 245 -7.63 24.25 -1.98
N TYR A 246 -7.25 25.21 -1.12
CA TYR A 246 -6.31 26.27 -1.44
C TYR A 246 -5.15 26.18 -0.46
N THR A 247 -3.97 25.82 -0.94
CA THR A 247 -2.82 25.41 -0.13
C THR A 247 -1.66 26.40 -0.20
N ASP A 248 -0.77 26.32 0.79
CA ASP A 248 0.46 27.09 0.88
C ASP A 248 1.51 26.70 -0.18
N TYR A 249 1.47 25.47 -0.66
CA TYR A 249 2.47 24.92 -1.60
C TYR A 249 2.03 24.93 -3.06
N GLU A 250 0.73 25.02 -3.38
CA GLU A 250 0.23 24.94 -4.76
C GLU A 250 -0.77 26.05 -5.11
N GLY A 251 -1.41 26.66 -4.10
CA GLY A 251 -2.58 27.50 -4.31
C GLY A 251 -3.82 26.64 -4.53
N TRP A 252 -4.66 26.96 -5.56
CA TRP A 252 -5.83 26.18 -5.87
C TRP A 252 -5.49 24.80 -6.43
N ASN A 253 -5.97 23.75 -5.78
CA ASN A 253 -5.87 22.37 -6.24
C ASN A 253 -7.02 22.02 -7.22
N ASN A 254 -7.20 22.80 -8.26
CA ASN A 254 -8.30 22.67 -9.21
C ASN A 254 -7.95 21.71 -10.37
N LYS A 255 -7.78 20.44 -10.05
CA LYS A 255 -7.49 19.37 -11.01
C LYS A 255 -8.76 18.66 -11.44
N GLU A 256 -8.85 18.32 -12.72
CA GLU A 256 -9.97 17.53 -13.28
C GLU A 256 -10.10 16.19 -12.57
N PHE A 257 -11.33 15.75 -12.31
CA PHE A 257 -11.59 14.43 -11.73
C PHE A 257 -11.67 13.38 -12.82
N LEU A 258 -10.64 12.52 -12.91
CA LEU A 258 -10.55 11.45 -13.89
C LEU A 258 -10.87 10.05 -13.31
N GLY A 259 -11.21 9.98 -12.02
CA GLY A 259 -11.71 8.78 -11.34
C GLY A 259 -10.66 7.96 -10.56
N ARG A 260 -9.35 8.24 -10.70
CA ARG A 260 -8.32 7.49 -9.96
C ARG A 260 -7.79 8.22 -8.74
N GLY A 261 -7.37 9.46 -8.89
CA GLY A 261 -6.99 10.31 -7.76
C GLY A 261 -8.22 10.70 -6.97
N GLU A 262 -8.19 10.60 -5.64
CA GLU A 262 -9.33 10.89 -4.78
C GLU A 262 -9.49 12.38 -4.53
N PHE A 263 -9.63 12.86 -3.30
CA PHE A 263 -10.10 14.22 -3.08
C PHE A 263 -9.19 14.98 -2.12
N THR A 264 -8.97 16.26 -2.43
CA THR A 264 -8.27 17.21 -1.56
C THR A 264 -9.25 18.29 -1.18
N LEU A 265 -9.71 18.29 0.09
CA LEU A 265 -10.79 19.12 0.60
C LEU A 265 -10.36 19.85 1.87
N GLU A 266 -11.06 20.95 2.17
CA GLU A 266 -10.85 21.71 3.40
C GLU A 266 -11.73 21.20 4.54
N PHE A 267 -11.25 21.33 5.78
CA PHE A 267 -12.05 21.07 6.96
C PHE A 267 -13.10 22.14 7.21
N GLY A 268 -14.21 21.76 7.83
CA GLY A 268 -15.25 22.65 8.28
C GLY A 268 -16.36 21.91 8.99
N ASP A 269 -17.39 22.66 9.38
CA ASP A 269 -18.57 22.15 10.06
C ASP A 269 -19.72 21.93 9.09
N TYR A 270 -20.42 20.82 9.28
CA TYR A 270 -21.54 20.42 8.42
C TYR A 270 -22.81 20.30 9.23
N GLU A 271 -23.90 20.99 8.77
CA GLU A 271 -25.29 20.79 9.19
C GLU A 271 -26.08 20.30 7.97
N VAL A 272 -26.56 19.04 8.00
CA VAL A 272 -27.20 18.44 6.83
C VAL A 272 -28.59 17.92 7.17
N GLU A 273 -29.60 18.37 6.40
CA GLU A 273 -30.98 17.93 6.47
C GLU A 273 -31.28 17.02 5.26
N ILE A 274 -31.54 15.72 5.50
CA ILE A 274 -31.77 14.71 4.48
C ILE A 274 -33.22 14.28 4.50
N ASN A 275 -34.00 14.63 3.46
CA ASN A 275 -35.41 14.29 3.32
C ASN A 275 -35.56 13.04 2.42
N VAL A 276 -36.08 11.96 3.00
CA VAL A 276 -36.23 10.63 2.36
C VAL A 276 -37.63 10.04 2.66
N PRO A 277 -38.05 8.93 2.00
CA PRO A 277 -39.24 8.17 2.39
C PRO A 277 -39.22 7.82 3.89
N ALA A 278 -40.40 7.81 4.53
CA ALA A 278 -40.45 7.68 5.99
C ALA A 278 -40.06 6.29 6.54
N ASP A 279 -40.01 5.29 5.68
CA ASP A 279 -39.55 3.91 5.93
C ASP A 279 -38.06 3.69 5.71
N HIS A 280 -37.34 4.67 5.15
CA HIS A 280 -35.92 4.61 5.00
C HIS A 280 -35.18 4.82 6.34
N ILE A 281 -34.10 4.06 6.52
CA ILE A 281 -33.09 4.26 7.56
C ILE A 281 -31.89 4.97 6.90
N VAL A 282 -31.38 6.00 7.57
CA VAL A 282 -30.27 6.83 7.06
C VAL A 282 -29.05 6.66 7.96
N SER A 283 -27.90 6.36 7.35
CA SER A 283 -26.57 6.48 7.94
C SER A 283 -25.86 7.66 7.31
N ALA A 284 -25.13 8.46 8.08
CA ALA A 284 -24.44 9.62 7.53
C ALA A 284 -23.23 10.04 8.38
N THR A 285 -22.30 10.78 7.77
CA THR A 285 -21.25 11.51 8.48
C THR A 285 -21.85 12.32 9.64
N GLY A 286 -21.25 12.22 10.83
CA GLY A 286 -21.66 13.02 12.00
C GLY A 286 -22.68 12.34 12.90
N VAL A 287 -23.30 13.15 13.74
CA VAL A 287 -24.25 12.73 14.78
C VAL A 287 -25.69 13.10 14.39
N LEU A 288 -26.59 12.14 14.57
CA LEU A 288 -28.03 12.38 14.39
C LEU A 288 -28.58 13.31 15.49
N THR A 289 -29.03 14.48 15.10
CA THR A 289 -29.46 15.54 16.06
C THR A 289 -30.98 15.53 16.37
N ASN A 290 -31.79 14.84 15.56
CA ASN A 290 -33.23 14.78 15.75
C ASN A 290 -33.82 13.36 15.90
N PRO A 291 -33.22 12.47 16.74
CA PRO A 291 -33.66 11.08 16.85
C PRO A 291 -35.13 10.91 17.27
N LYS A 292 -35.70 11.85 18.00
CA LYS A 292 -37.11 11.80 18.38
C LYS A 292 -38.08 11.91 17.17
N SER A 293 -37.65 12.56 16.09
CA SER A 293 -38.48 12.79 14.90
C SER A 293 -38.42 11.65 13.91
N VAL A 294 -37.34 10.88 13.89
CA VAL A 294 -37.06 9.89 12.83
C VAL A 294 -37.06 8.45 13.36
N LEU A 295 -36.69 8.22 14.62
CA LEU A 295 -36.64 6.92 15.26
C LEU A 295 -37.85 6.66 16.17
N THR A 296 -38.31 5.41 16.22
CA THR A 296 -39.34 4.99 17.20
C THR A 296 -38.77 5.02 18.63
N SER A 297 -39.65 4.99 19.62
CA SER A 297 -39.21 4.92 21.03
C SER A 297 -38.38 3.68 21.34
N LYS A 298 -38.74 2.52 20.74
CA LYS A 298 -37.98 1.27 20.89
C LYS A 298 -36.56 1.38 20.29
N GLN A 299 -36.45 1.95 19.09
CA GLN A 299 -35.13 2.13 18.45
C GLN A 299 -34.23 3.06 19.29
N ARG A 300 -34.74 4.15 19.82
CA ARG A 300 -33.97 5.05 20.72
C ARG A 300 -33.53 4.35 22.01
N GLN A 301 -34.41 3.53 22.62
CA GLN A 301 -34.03 2.73 23.81
C GLN A 301 -32.91 1.71 23.51
N ARG A 302 -33.00 1.06 22.35
CA ARG A 302 -31.96 0.12 21.90
C ARG A 302 -30.61 0.83 21.62
N LEU A 303 -30.65 2.01 21.01
CA LEU A 303 -29.47 2.83 20.76
C LEU A 303 -28.81 3.27 22.09
N GLU A 304 -29.62 3.66 23.10
CA GLU A 304 -29.08 4.00 24.41
C GLU A 304 -28.46 2.76 25.10
N LYS A 305 -29.13 1.61 25.02
CA LYS A 305 -28.59 0.34 25.53
C LYS A 305 -27.26 -0.05 24.86
N ALA A 306 -27.08 0.24 23.59
CA ALA A 306 -25.86 -0.10 22.84
C ALA A 306 -24.61 0.58 23.42
N LYS A 307 -24.73 1.73 24.07
CA LYS A 307 -23.61 2.48 24.66
C LYS A 307 -22.78 1.67 25.67
N THR A 308 -23.43 0.76 26.41
CA THR A 308 -22.79 -0.02 27.47
C THR A 308 -22.84 -1.54 27.22
N ALA A 309 -23.35 -1.97 26.08
CA ALA A 309 -23.52 -3.36 25.74
C ALA A 309 -22.17 -4.04 25.42
N LYS A 310 -21.99 -5.29 25.88
CA LYS A 310 -20.79 -6.10 25.58
C LYS A 310 -20.76 -6.60 24.12
N ARG A 311 -21.92 -6.65 23.44
CA ARG A 311 -22.07 -7.07 22.05
C ARG A 311 -22.95 -6.07 21.32
N PRO A 312 -22.84 -5.98 19.98
CA PRO A 312 -23.70 -5.11 19.20
C PRO A 312 -25.19 -5.34 19.46
N VAL A 313 -25.94 -4.26 19.59
CA VAL A 313 -27.38 -4.26 19.83
C VAL A 313 -28.09 -3.81 18.56
N PHE A 314 -29.06 -4.56 18.07
CA PHE A 314 -29.88 -4.18 16.94
C PHE A 314 -30.76 -2.98 17.30
N VAL A 315 -30.45 -1.82 16.73
CA VAL A 315 -31.30 -0.62 16.80
C VAL A 315 -32.50 -0.79 15.88
N VAL A 316 -32.28 -1.21 14.63
CA VAL A 316 -33.33 -1.65 13.68
C VAL A 316 -33.14 -3.16 13.48
N THR A 317 -34.15 -3.95 13.85
CA THR A 317 -34.09 -5.41 13.76
C THR A 317 -34.38 -5.89 12.33
N GLU A 318 -34.09 -7.18 12.08
CA GLU A 318 -34.40 -7.80 10.80
C GLU A 318 -35.90 -7.77 10.48
N GLU A 319 -36.77 -8.03 11.48
CA GLU A 319 -38.22 -7.99 11.32
C GLU A 319 -38.72 -6.57 10.97
N GLU A 320 -38.12 -5.52 11.58
CA GLU A 320 -38.44 -4.13 11.27
C GLU A 320 -38.00 -3.76 9.83
N ALA A 321 -36.82 -4.18 9.40
CA ALA A 321 -36.33 -3.99 8.04
C ALA A 321 -37.16 -4.73 7.00
N LEU A 322 -37.50 -5.99 7.24
CA LEU A 322 -38.39 -6.78 6.37
C LEU A 322 -39.78 -6.20 6.23
N ALA A 323 -40.33 -5.61 7.30
CA ALA A 323 -41.61 -4.90 7.25
C ALA A 323 -41.52 -3.65 6.36
N ASN A 324 -40.45 -2.86 6.49
CA ASN A 324 -40.20 -1.68 5.65
C ASN A 324 -40.04 -2.05 4.16
N GLU A 325 -39.38 -3.20 3.86
CA GLU A 325 -39.19 -3.67 2.46
C GLU A 325 -40.49 -3.97 1.71
N LYS A 326 -41.57 -4.39 2.43
CA LYS A 326 -42.82 -4.87 1.80
C LYS A 326 -43.76 -3.75 1.40
N GLU A 327 -43.91 -2.72 2.22
CA GLU A 327 -45.03 -1.80 2.12
C GLU A 327 -44.70 -0.55 1.29
N GLY A 328 -43.58 0.08 1.50
CA GLY A 328 -43.28 1.39 0.95
C GLY A 328 -44.22 2.49 1.52
N THR A 329 -43.91 3.75 1.31
CA THR A 329 -44.70 4.87 1.82
C THR A 329 -44.52 6.15 1.01
N ASN A 330 -45.64 6.91 0.89
CA ASN A 330 -45.58 8.27 0.35
C ASN A 330 -45.23 9.33 1.42
N LYS A 331 -45.23 8.95 2.73
CA LYS A 331 -44.81 9.84 3.82
C LYS A 331 -43.29 10.05 3.76
N ARG A 332 -42.85 11.19 4.27
CA ARG A 332 -41.43 11.54 4.29
C ARG A 332 -40.99 11.93 5.69
N LYS A 333 -39.68 11.69 5.95
CA LYS A 333 -38.98 12.13 7.16
C LYS A 333 -37.73 12.93 6.78
N THR A 334 -37.40 13.91 7.61
CA THR A 334 -36.14 14.65 7.47
C THR A 334 -35.19 14.26 8.59
N TRP A 335 -34.09 13.61 8.25
CA TRP A 335 -32.99 13.29 9.15
C TRP A 335 -32.07 14.49 9.23
N LYS A 336 -31.57 14.84 10.41
CA LYS A 336 -30.67 15.97 10.61
C LYS A 336 -29.40 15.50 11.26
N PHE A 337 -28.29 15.78 10.60
CA PHE A 337 -26.95 15.41 11.07
C PHE A 337 -26.10 16.66 11.28
N LYS A 338 -25.15 16.55 12.23
CA LYS A 338 -24.11 17.54 12.47
C LYS A 338 -22.77 16.84 12.56
N ALA A 339 -21.79 17.37 11.85
CA ALA A 339 -20.41 16.93 11.91
C ALA A 339 -19.50 18.14 12.07
N ASP A 340 -18.61 18.10 13.06
CA ASP A 340 -17.68 19.19 13.35
C ASP A 340 -16.29 18.82 12.84
N ASN A 341 -15.63 19.77 12.20
CA ASN A 341 -14.25 19.67 11.72
C ASN A 341 -13.99 18.42 10.86
N VAL A 342 -14.81 18.24 9.83
CA VAL A 342 -14.65 17.17 8.82
C VAL A 342 -14.38 17.77 7.45
N ARG A 343 -13.75 17.00 6.58
CA ARG A 343 -13.41 17.48 5.22
C ARG A 343 -14.45 17.14 4.15
N ASP A 344 -15.35 16.21 4.43
CA ASP A 344 -16.38 15.74 3.51
C ASP A 344 -17.60 15.23 4.27
N PHE A 345 -18.69 14.94 3.55
CA PHE A 345 -19.92 14.39 4.09
C PHE A 345 -20.52 13.36 3.14
N ALA A 346 -20.66 12.12 3.59
CA ALA A 346 -21.35 11.06 2.86
C ALA A 346 -22.57 10.55 3.65
N TRP A 347 -23.51 9.91 2.95
CA TRP A 347 -24.66 9.28 3.55
C TRP A 347 -25.19 8.12 2.74
N ALA A 348 -25.94 7.24 3.40
CA ALA A 348 -26.60 6.10 2.80
C ALA A 348 -28.06 6.05 3.25
N SER A 349 -28.94 5.52 2.39
CA SER A 349 -30.36 5.41 2.69
C SER A 349 -30.98 4.20 2.02
N SER A 350 -31.74 3.43 2.80
CA SER A 350 -32.57 2.35 2.31
C SER A 350 -33.63 1.94 3.33
N ARG A 351 -34.75 1.39 2.85
CA ARG A 351 -35.70 0.70 3.73
C ARG A 351 -35.23 -0.70 4.11
N LYS A 352 -34.24 -1.26 3.38
CA LYS A 352 -33.66 -2.58 3.62
C LYS A 352 -32.71 -2.64 4.81
N PHE A 353 -32.28 -1.48 5.37
CA PHE A 353 -31.26 -1.46 6.38
C PHE A 353 -31.72 -1.99 7.73
N MET A 354 -31.10 -3.07 8.20
CA MET A 354 -30.88 -3.35 9.60
C MET A 354 -29.82 -2.40 10.13
N TRP A 355 -29.82 -2.12 11.40
CA TRP A 355 -28.84 -1.27 12.05
C TRP A 355 -28.46 -1.86 13.39
N ASP A 356 -27.20 -2.23 13.60
CA ASP A 356 -26.67 -2.56 14.91
C ASP A 356 -25.64 -1.52 15.38
N ALA A 357 -25.41 -1.47 16.69
CA ALA A 357 -24.54 -0.49 17.32
C ALA A 357 -23.91 -1.05 18.59
N LYS A 358 -22.69 -0.57 18.89
CA LYS A 358 -21.97 -0.85 20.14
C LYS A 358 -21.10 0.34 20.51
N GLY A 359 -21.17 0.74 21.80
CA GLY A 359 -20.30 1.77 22.32
C GLY A 359 -18.87 1.26 22.49
N TYR A 360 -17.90 2.08 22.15
CA TYR A 360 -16.48 1.87 22.36
C TYR A 360 -15.89 2.99 23.20
N LYS A 361 -15.28 2.63 24.33
CA LYS A 361 -14.56 3.55 25.21
C LYS A 361 -13.08 3.39 24.94
N GLN A 362 -12.46 4.42 24.44
CA GLN A 362 -11.02 4.45 24.20
C GLN A 362 -10.27 4.61 25.52
N GLY A 363 -9.14 3.93 25.71
CA GLY A 363 -8.16 4.14 26.75
C GLY A 363 -8.71 4.46 28.15
N GLY A 364 -8.45 5.65 28.65
CA GLY A 364 -8.81 6.13 29.99
C GLY A 364 -10.22 6.70 30.13
N ASP A 365 -10.55 7.17 31.34
CA ASP A 365 -11.88 7.70 31.66
C ASP A 365 -12.20 9.02 30.94
N ASP A 366 -11.19 9.79 30.58
CA ASP A 366 -11.32 11.11 29.92
C ASP A 366 -11.31 11.00 28.36
N MET A 367 -11.19 9.78 27.81
CA MET A 367 -11.09 9.58 26.36
C MET A 367 -12.45 9.66 25.66
N PRO A 368 -12.49 10.10 24.38
CA PRO A 368 -13.72 10.18 23.62
C PRO A 368 -14.47 8.85 23.56
N PHE A 369 -15.78 8.90 23.81
CA PHE A 369 -16.67 7.76 23.59
C PHE A 369 -17.09 7.71 22.13
N VAL A 370 -16.97 6.57 21.48
CA VAL A 370 -17.34 6.38 20.08
C VAL A 370 -18.48 5.38 19.95
N MET A 371 -19.50 5.72 19.16
CA MET A 371 -20.54 4.79 18.77
C MET A 371 -20.15 4.10 17.46
N ALA A 372 -19.71 2.85 17.54
CA ALA A 372 -19.50 1.99 16.39
C ALA A 372 -20.83 1.43 15.89
N MET A 373 -21.12 1.53 14.59
CA MET A 373 -22.40 1.16 13.99
C MET A 373 -22.21 0.43 12.66
N SER A 374 -23.14 -0.47 12.34
CA SER A 374 -23.21 -1.11 11.03
C SER A 374 -24.63 -1.06 10.47
N PHE A 375 -24.74 -0.75 9.16
CA PHE A 375 -25.98 -0.67 8.42
C PHE A 375 -25.90 -1.62 7.22
N TYR A 376 -26.82 -2.56 7.13
CA TYR A 376 -26.77 -3.59 6.07
C TYR A 376 -28.13 -4.23 5.84
N PRO A 377 -28.42 -4.71 4.62
CA PRO A 377 -29.66 -5.44 4.33
C PRO A 377 -29.58 -6.89 4.83
N LYS A 378 -30.72 -7.61 4.79
CA LYS A 378 -30.79 -9.06 5.12
C LYS A 378 -29.76 -9.92 4.36
N GLU A 379 -29.36 -9.47 3.19
CA GLU A 379 -28.34 -10.10 2.35
C GLU A 379 -26.95 -10.13 3.01
N GLY A 380 -26.67 -9.26 3.98
CA GLY A 380 -25.45 -9.29 4.81
C GLY A 380 -25.39 -10.53 5.73
N GLY A 381 -26.55 -11.02 6.19
CA GLY A 381 -26.70 -12.24 6.96
C GLY A 381 -25.83 -12.30 8.21
N ASP A 382 -25.47 -13.52 8.62
CA ASP A 382 -24.61 -13.76 9.79
C ASP A 382 -23.18 -13.22 9.64
N LEU A 383 -22.74 -12.98 8.41
CA LEU A 383 -21.44 -12.41 8.13
C LEU A 383 -21.33 -10.99 8.73
N TRP A 384 -22.27 -10.11 8.41
CA TRP A 384 -22.29 -8.75 8.91
C TRP A 384 -22.63 -8.67 10.39
N LYS A 385 -23.64 -9.43 10.84
CA LYS A 385 -24.06 -9.50 12.25
C LYS A 385 -22.92 -9.83 13.22
N LYS A 386 -21.95 -10.67 12.77
CA LYS A 386 -20.87 -11.15 13.63
C LYS A 386 -19.61 -10.29 13.57
N TYR A 387 -19.31 -9.70 12.40
CA TYR A 387 -17.96 -9.19 12.18
C TYR A 387 -17.89 -7.67 11.94
N SER A 388 -18.90 -7.05 11.30
CA SER A 388 -18.75 -5.67 10.84
C SER A 388 -18.50 -4.67 11.99
N THR A 389 -19.38 -4.52 12.95
CA THR A 389 -19.24 -3.57 14.08
C THR A 389 -18.03 -3.89 14.97
N GLU A 390 -17.69 -5.18 15.16
CA GLU A 390 -16.51 -5.57 15.92
C GLU A 390 -15.21 -5.21 15.15
N SER A 391 -15.21 -5.29 13.82
CA SER A 391 -14.07 -4.85 13.01
C SER A 391 -13.87 -3.32 13.07
N VAL A 392 -14.96 -2.53 13.10
CA VAL A 392 -14.90 -1.07 13.33
C VAL A 392 -14.19 -0.76 14.64
N ILE A 393 -14.58 -1.43 15.73
CA ILE A 393 -13.97 -1.24 17.05
C ILE A 393 -12.50 -1.66 17.05
N HIS A 394 -12.21 -2.83 16.49
CA HIS A 394 -10.84 -3.35 16.40
C HIS A 394 -9.90 -2.39 15.66
N THR A 395 -10.36 -1.79 14.55
CA THR A 395 -9.58 -0.80 13.82
C THR A 395 -9.23 0.39 14.70
N MET A 396 -10.21 0.97 15.39
CA MET A 396 -9.97 2.10 16.30
C MET A 396 -9.00 1.73 17.42
N ASP A 397 -9.13 0.54 17.99
CA ASP A 397 -8.23 0.05 19.05
C ASP A 397 -6.78 -0.05 18.58
N VAL A 398 -6.55 -0.60 17.39
CA VAL A 398 -5.20 -0.78 16.84
C VAL A 398 -4.61 0.54 16.35
N TYR A 399 -5.32 1.27 15.50
CA TYR A 399 -4.81 2.50 14.90
C TYR A 399 -4.50 3.58 15.93
N SER A 400 -5.29 3.68 17.00
CA SER A 400 -5.05 4.65 18.08
C SER A 400 -3.71 4.41 18.80
N ARG A 401 -3.22 3.18 18.85
CA ARG A 401 -1.91 2.87 19.47
C ARG A 401 -0.73 3.40 18.66
N TYR A 402 -0.88 3.44 17.32
CA TYR A 402 0.19 3.83 16.39
C TYR A 402 0.08 5.26 15.89
N SER A 403 -1.06 5.94 16.12
CA SER A 403 -1.30 7.31 15.66
C SER A 403 -1.83 8.20 16.79
N PHE A 404 -3.12 8.43 16.84
CA PHE A 404 -3.84 9.22 17.87
C PHE A 404 -5.20 8.58 18.14
N ASP A 405 -5.81 8.92 19.25
CA ASP A 405 -7.15 8.45 19.57
C ASP A 405 -8.17 8.90 18.53
N TYR A 406 -9.12 8.01 18.19
CA TYR A 406 -10.15 8.31 17.22
C TYR A 406 -10.93 9.58 17.60
N PRO A 407 -10.90 10.65 16.78
CA PRO A 407 -11.31 11.98 17.25
C PRO A 407 -12.81 12.25 17.13
N TYR A 408 -13.58 11.38 16.50
CA TYR A 408 -14.99 11.60 16.18
C TYR A 408 -15.93 10.78 17.07
N PRO A 409 -17.19 11.23 17.25
CA PRO A 409 -18.14 10.55 18.14
C PRO A 409 -18.77 9.27 17.56
N THR A 410 -18.62 9.02 16.26
CA THR A 410 -19.20 7.85 15.57
C THR A 410 -18.24 7.28 14.54
N ALA A 411 -18.33 5.96 14.31
CA ALA A 411 -17.68 5.26 13.21
C ALA A 411 -18.66 4.24 12.63
N GLN A 412 -18.91 4.29 11.32
CA GLN A 412 -20.00 3.55 10.69
C GLN A 412 -19.50 2.74 9.49
N SER A 413 -19.94 1.47 9.43
CA SER A 413 -19.73 0.58 8.27
C SER A 413 -21.07 0.33 7.60
N VAL A 414 -21.19 0.63 6.31
CA VAL A 414 -22.46 0.55 5.57
C VAL A 414 -22.31 -0.38 4.37
N ASN A 415 -23.21 -1.35 4.25
CA ASN A 415 -23.25 -2.23 3.10
C ASN A 415 -24.06 -1.65 1.94
N GLY A 416 -23.50 -1.75 0.74
CA GLY A 416 -24.17 -1.33 -0.49
C GLY A 416 -23.41 -1.87 -1.71
N PRO A 417 -23.64 -1.26 -2.89
CA PRO A 417 -23.00 -1.71 -4.13
C PRO A 417 -21.49 -1.43 -4.18
N VAL A 418 -21.01 -0.40 -3.48
CA VAL A 418 -19.57 -0.07 -3.40
C VAL A 418 -18.88 -1.03 -2.45
N GLY A 419 -17.85 -1.72 -2.93
CA GLY A 419 -17.19 -2.80 -2.21
C GLY A 419 -16.21 -2.35 -1.12
N GLY A 420 -15.67 -1.15 -1.22
CA GLY A 420 -14.77 -0.49 -0.26
C GLY A 420 -14.65 0.99 -0.63
N MET A 421 -14.93 1.89 0.31
CA MET A 421 -14.76 3.34 0.15
C MET A 421 -14.95 4.06 1.50
N GLU A 422 -14.11 5.02 1.74
CA GLU A 422 -14.01 5.79 2.97
C GLU A 422 -14.59 7.20 2.87
N TYR A 423 -15.15 7.66 3.97
CA TYR A 423 -15.57 9.05 4.21
C TYR A 423 -15.46 9.37 5.71
N PRO A 424 -15.45 10.64 6.13
CA PRO A 424 -15.40 10.94 7.55
C PRO A 424 -16.55 10.28 8.33
N MET A 425 -16.24 9.46 9.32
CA MET A 425 -17.17 8.75 10.21
C MET A 425 -18.07 7.69 9.55
N ILE A 426 -18.02 7.48 8.23
CA ILE A 426 -18.87 6.52 7.51
C ILE A 426 -18.04 5.88 6.39
N THR A 427 -18.17 4.56 6.24
CA THR A 427 -17.47 3.79 5.19
C THR A 427 -18.47 2.90 4.46
N PHE A 428 -18.25 2.69 3.16
CA PHE A 428 -19.04 1.77 2.34
C PHE A 428 -18.26 0.47 2.14
N ASN A 429 -18.90 -0.68 2.37
CA ASN A 429 -18.23 -1.96 2.45
C ASN A 429 -19.03 -3.11 1.79
N GLY A 430 -18.29 -4.08 1.24
CA GLY A 430 -18.76 -5.41 0.84
C GLY A 430 -18.17 -6.50 1.74
N PRO A 431 -18.31 -7.80 1.40
CA PRO A 431 -19.28 -8.41 0.51
C PRO A 431 -20.58 -8.78 1.25
N ARG A 432 -21.45 -9.54 0.58
CA ARG A 432 -22.66 -10.16 1.16
C ARG A 432 -22.60 -11.69 1.16
N THR A 433 -23.55 -12.29 1.85
CA THR A 433 -23.71 -13.75 1.90
C THR A 433 -24.43 -14.30 0.66
N GLU A 434 -24.15 -15.55 0.27
CA GLU A 434 -24.83 -16.24 -0.84
C GLU A 434 -26.13 -16.89 -0.36
N LEU A 435 -27.24 -16.63 -1.07
CA LEU A 435 -28.54 -17.29 -0.83
C LEU A 435 -28.53 -18.70 -1.41
N GLN A 436 -28.88 -19.71 -0.58
CA GLN A 436 -29.00 -21.10 -0.98
C GLN A 436 -30.43 -21.43 -1.40
N LYS A 437 -30.62 -22.53 -2.18
CA LYS A 437 -31.95 -23.01 -2.64
C LYS A 437 -32.97 -23.25 -1.55
N ASP A 438 -32.50 -23.50 -0.32
CA ASP A 438 -33.37 -23.75 0.84
C ASP A 438 -33.68 -22.48 1.65
N GLY A 439 -33.33 -21.33 1.15
CA GLY A 439 -33.52 -20.04 1.83
C GLY A 439 -32.46 -19.70 2.88
N SER A 440 -31.52 -20.62 3.19
CA SER A 440 -30.41 -20.31 4.11
C SER A 440 -29.33 -19.50 3.39
N ARG A 441 -28.51 -18.78 4.16
CA ARG A 441 -27.37 -18.03 3.63
C ARG A 441 -26.06 -18.62 4.08
N THR A 442 -25.04 -18.55 3.21
CA THR A 442 -23.68 -19.03 3.46
C THR A 442 -22.65 -17.99 3.04
N TYR A 443 -21.43 -18.15 3.50
CA TYR A 443 -20.26 -17.38 3.06
C TYR A 443 -19.00 -18.23 3.16
N SER A 444 -18.06 -18.00 2.25
CA SER A 444 -16.74 -18.62 2.26
C SER A 444 -15.81 -17.97 3.29
N GLN A 445 -14.70 -18.64 3.60
CA GLN A 445 -13.64 -18.05 4.40
C GLN A 445 -13.05 -16.81 3.73
N ALA A 446 -13.01 -16.76 2.40
CA ALA A 446 -12.54 -15.61 1.63
C ALA A 446 -13.45 -14.39 1.85
N GLU A 447 -14.77 -14.57 1.77
CA GLU A 447 -15.74 -13.49 2.03
C GLU A 447 -15.67 -12.98 3.47
N LYS A 448 -15.51 -13.89 4.46
CA LYS A 448 -15.29 -13.50 5.85
C LYS A 448 -14.03 -12.64 6.00
N ARG A 449 -12.92 -13.09 5.43
CA ARG A 449 -11.65 -12.36 5.48
C ARG A 449 -11.73 -11.03 4.76
N PHE A 450 -12.41 -11.00 3.62
CA PHE A 450 -12.60 -9.79 2.85
C PHE A 450 -13.45 -8.76 3.64
N LEU A 451 -14.56 -9.13 4.26
CA LEU A 451 -15.35 -8.20 5.07
C LEU A 451 -14.53 -7.61 6.22
N ILE A 452 -13.85 -8.46 6.99
CA ILE A 452 -13.00 -7.99 8.10
C ILE A 452 -11.93 -7.04 7.60
N GLY A 453 -11.24 -7.42 6.51
CA GLY A 453 -10.16 -6.64 5.92
C GLY A 453 -10.63 -5.30 5.38
N VAL A 454 -11.71 -5.27 4.61
CA VAL A 454 -12.21 -4.01 4.04
C VAL A 454 -12.74 -3.07 5.11
N VAL A 455 -13.40 -3.58 6.16
CA VAL A 455 -13.84 -2.71 7.27
C VAL A 455 -12.64 -2.14 8.03
N ILE A 456 -11.58 -2.93 8.25
CA ILE A 456 -10.34 -2.43 8.85
C ILE A 456 -9.70 -1.35 7.97
N HIS A 457 -9.62 -1.58 6.68
CA HIS A 457 -9.04 -0.67 5.70
C HIS A 457 -9.82 0.66 5.64
N GLU A 458 -11.13 0.60 5.37
CA GLU A 458 -11.96 1.80 5.19
C GLU A 458 -12.10 2.64 6.49
N VAL A 459 -12.24 1.99 7.65
CA VAL A 459 -12.24 2.72 8.93
C VAL A 459 -10.86 3.28 9.26
N GLY A 460 -9.78 2.60 8.83
CA GLY A 460 -8.42 3.08 8.93
C GLY A 460 -8.20 4.40 8.18
N HIS A 461 -8.82 4.57 7.03
CA HIS A 461 -8.79 5.81 6.26
C HIS A 461 -9.36 7.03 7.01
N ILE A 462 -10.18 6.83 8.03
CA ILE A 462 -10.63 7.95 8.86
C ILE A 462 -9.44 8.62 9.58
N TYR A 463 -8.36 7.88 9.86
CA TYR A 463 -7.09 8.42 10.35
C TYR A 463 -6.25 9.01 9.22
N PHE A 464 -6.07 8.27 8.12
CA PHE A 464 -5.28 8.62 6.92
C PHE A 464 -6.12 8.29 5.68
N PRO A 465 -6.67 9.25 4.91
CA PRO A 465 -6.35 10.68 4.92
C PRO A 465 -7.41 11.58 5.56
N MET A 466 -8.50 11.05 6.19
CA MET A 466 -9.62 11.92 6.61
C MET A 466 -9.24 12.89 7.73
N VAL A 467 -8.30 12.54 8.62
CA VAL A 467 -7.80 13.42 9.69
C VAL A 467 -6.41 13.95 9.38
N VAL A 468 -5.47 13.11 8.96
CA VAL A 468 -4.17 13.55 8.41
C VAL A 468 -4.37 13.75 6.91
N ASN A 469 -4.79 14.97 6.52
CA ASN A 469 -5.44 15.28 5.25
C ASN A 469 -4.43 15.49 4.10
N SER A 470 -3.80 14.43 3.60
CA SER A 470 -2.90 14.50 2.45
C SER A 470 -3.60 14.81 1.13
N ASP A 471 -2.86 15.27 0.13
CA ASP A 471 -3.37 15.53 -1.22
C ASP A 471 -3.41 14.24 -2.04
N GLU A 472 -4.55 13.57 -2.07
CA GLU A 472 -4.77 12.31 -2.76
C GLU A 472 -4.74 12.44 -4.29
N ARG A 473 -5.00 13.64 -4.82
CA ARG A 473 -4.87 13.94 -6.26
C ARG A 473 -3.43 13.84 -6.74
N GLN A 474 -2.48 14.16 -5.86
CA GLN A 474 -1.05 14.13 -6.15
C GLN A 474 -0.42 12.83 -5.69
N TRP A 475 -0.72 12.39 -4.47
CA TRP A 475 0.03 11.35 -3.75
C TRP A 475 -0.89 10.30 -3.12
N THR A 476 -1.50 9.45 -3.95
CA THR A 476 -2.37 8.36 -3.47
C THR A 476 -1.68 7.44 -2.44
N TRP A 477 -0.34 7.33 -2.46
CA TRP A 477 0.38 6.51 -1.49
C TRP A 477 0.31 7.03 -0.05
N MET A 478 0.09 8.35 0.15
CA MET A 478 -0.09 8.92 1.50
C MET A 478 -1.47 8.63 2.09
N ASP A 479 -2.40 8.30 1.25
CA ASP A 479 -3.71 7.78 1.54
C ASP A 479 -3.63 6.27 1.70
N GLU A 480 -3.54 5.52 0.63
CA GLU A 480 -3.63 4.08 0.55
C GLU A 480 -2.44 3.35 1.18
N GLY A 481 -1.25 3.90 1.01
CA GLY A 481 -0.02 3.24 1.47
C GLY A 481 0.20 3.32 2.96
N LEU A 482 -0.07 4.49 3.58
CA LEU A 482 0.00 4.65 5.03
C LEU A 482 -1.10 3.81 5.72
N ASN A 483 -2.29 3.82 5.13
CA ASN A 483 -3.41 3.01 5.62
C ASN A 483 -3.12 1.50 5.47
N SER A 484 -2.65 1.04 4.31
CA SER A 484 -2.30 -0.39 4.09
C SER A 484 -1.18 -0.88 4.99
N PHE A 485 -0.28 -0.02 5.43
CA PHE A 485 0.72 -0.37 6.42
C PHE A 485 0.07 -0.69 7.78
N LEU A 486 -0.84 0.16 8.26
CA LEU A 486 -1.53 -0.06 9.54
C LEU A 486 -2.60 -1.15 9.47
N ASP A 487 -3.32 -1.28 8.35
CA ASP A 487 -4.29 -2.37 8.18
C ASP A 487 -3.61 -3.74 8.21
N GLY A 488 -2.38 -3.82 7.68
CA GLY A 488 -1.55 -5.01 7.79
C GLY A 488 -1.21 -5.38 9.23
N ILE A 489 -1.00 -4.41 10.12
CA ILE A 489 -0.81 -4.64 11.56
C ILE A 489 -2.14 -5.09 12.19
N ALA A 490 -3.21 -4.31 12.00
CA ALA A 490 -4.52 -4.59 12.57
C ALA A 490 -5.07 -5.95 12.14
N GLY A 491 -4.90 -6.29 10.87
CA GLY A 491 -5.35 -7.57 10.36
C GLY A 491 -4.63 -8.78 10.95
N ARG A 492 -3.31 -8.68 11.19
CA ARG A 492 -2.56 -9.75 11.86
C ARG A 492 -2.91 -9.89 13.34
N GLU A 493 -3.29 -8.80 13.98
CA GLU A 493 -3.81 -8.85 15.35
C GLU A 493 -5.22 -9.44 15.41
N TRP A 494 -6.01 -9.34 14.33
CA TRP A 494 -7.30 -10.03 14.23
C TRP A 494 -7.13 -11.52 13.97
N ASP A 495 -6.39 -11.90 12.91
CA ASP A 495 -6.13 -13.29 12.53
C ASP A 495 -4.79 -13.37 11.76
N PRO A 496 -3.73 -13.91 12.37
CA PRO A 496 -2.40 -14.00 11.76
C PRO A 496 -2.36 -14.90 10.52
N THR A 497 -3.41 -15.66 10.24
CA THR A 497 -3.49 -16.52 9.05
C THR A 497 -4.03 -15.81 7.81
N ILE A 498 -4.51 -14.56 7.93
CA ILE A 498 -4.97 -13.77 6.80
C ILE A 498 -3.75 -13.24 6.03
N PRO A 499 -3.64 -13.48 4.71
CA PRO A 499 -2.57 -12.91 3.89
C PRO A 499 -2.91 -11.45 3.54
N TRP A 500 -2.26 -10.50 4.19
CA TRP A 500 -2.53 -9.06 4.01
C TRP A 500 -1.76 -8.42 2.85
N GLY A 501 -0.83 -9.14 2.20
CA GLY A 501 -0.12 -8.67 1.02
C GLY A 501 0.87 -7.52 1.26
N VAL A 502 1.22 -7.23 2.51
CA VAL A 502 2.15 -6.16 2.89
C VAL A 502 3.54 -6.68 3.30
N GLU A 503 3.78 -7.97 3.17
CA GLU A 503 5.09 -8.55 3.41
C GLU A 503 6.07 -8.15 2.29
N PRO A 504 7.36 -7.95 2.60
CA PRO A 504 8.36 -7.59 1.60
C PRO A 504 8.36 -8.50 0.36
N ARG A 505 8.18 -9.80 0.55
CA ARG A 505 8.09 -10.80 -0.54
C ARG A 505 6.90 -10.62 -1.48
N ASP A 506 5.81 -9.99 -1.04
CA ASP A 506 4.59 -9.86 -1.82
C ASP A 506 4.75 -8.83 -2.96
N ILE A 507 5.68 -7.87 -2.80
CA ILE A 507 5.92 -6.81 -3.79
C ILE A 507 6.94 -7.17 -4.87
N THR A 508 7.71 -8.25 -4.70
CA THR A 508 8.81 -8.63 -5.59
C THR A 508 8.38 -8.75 -7.07
N GLY A 509 7.19 -9.29 -7.33
CA GLY A 509 6.63 -9.42 -8.67
C GLY A 509 6.34 -8.07 -9.35
N TYR A 510 5.91 -7.06 -8.60
CA TYR A 510 5.71 -5.71 -9.12
C TYR A 510 7.04 -5.00 -9.35
N MET A 511 7.99 -5.13 -8.42
CA MET A 511 9.31 -4.50 -8.53
C MET A 511 10.11 -4.98 -9.75
N LYS A 512 9.89 -6.21 -10.23
CA LYS A 512 10.44 -6.70 -11.51
C LYS A 512 9.67 -6.23 -12.75
N SER A 513 8.50 -5.61 -12.59
CA SER A 513 7.62 -5.29 -13.70
C SER A 513 8.10 -4.06 -14.48
N GLN A 514 8.04 -4.13 -15.81
CA GLN A 514 8.24 -2.96 -16.69
C GLN A 514 7.14 -1.89 -16.56
N ASN A 515 6.02 -2.22 -15.90
CA ASN A 515 4.93 -1.28 -15.60
C ASN A 515 5.08 -0.66 -14.20
N GLN A 516 6.22 -0.83 -13.56
CA GLN A 516 6.56 -0.13 -12.33
C GLN A 516 6.80 1.36 -12.64
N VAL A 517 6.22 2.23 -11.81
CA VAL A 517 6.51 3.67 -11.78
C VAL A 517 6.91 4.05 -10.35
N PRO A 518 7.62 5.17 -10.13
CA PRO A 518 7.91 5.65 -8.77
C PRO A 518 6.63 5.79 -7.93
N ILE A 519 6.72 5.55 -6.62
CA ILE A 519 5.61 5.76 -5.68
C ILE A 519 5.12 7.23 -5.75
N MET A 520 6.04 8.17 -5.94
CA MET A 520 5.76 9.60 -6.06
C MET A 520 5.03 10.02 -7.34
N THR A 521 4.65 9.07 -8.20
CA THR A 521 3.92 9.36 -9.44
C THR A 521 2.52 9.88 -9.11
N GLN A 522 2.10 10.92 -9.82
CA GLN A 522 0.76 11.51 -9.69
C GLN A 522 -0.33 10.45 -9.95
N SER A 523 -1.39 10.49 -9.16
CA SER A 523 -2.39 9.43 -9.02
C SER A 523 -3.01 8.93 -10.34
N ASP A 524 -3.41 9.85 -11.25
CA ASP A 524 -3.98 9.48 -12.55
C ASP A 524 -2.96 8.91 -13.54
N SER A 525 -1.66 9.08 -13.27
CA SER A 525 -0.54 8.60 -14.10
C SER A 525 0.02 7.26 -13.66
N VAL A 526 -0.45 6.69 -12.56
CA VAL A 526 -0.01 5.39 -12.05
C VAL A 526 -0.50 4.27 -12.96
N LEU A 527 0.43 3.45 -13.49
CA LEU A 527 0.08 2.38 -14.42
C LEU A 527 -0.63 1.20 -13.74
N ARG A 528 -0.22 0.85 -12.53
CA ARG A 528 -0.80 -0.23 -11.71
C ARG A 528 -1.06 0.28 -10.29
N LEU A 529 -2.30 0.73 -10.06
CA LEU A 529 -2.67 1.43 -8.83
C LEU A 529 -2.43 0.56 -7.58
N GLY A 530 -3.01 -0.62 -7.47
CA GLY A 530 -2.91 -1.47 -6.28
C GLY A 530 -1.46 -1.68 -5.80
N PRO A 531 -0.56 -2.26 -6.61
CA PRO A 531 0.81 -2.47 -6.15
C PRO A 531 1.61 -1.16 -5.95
N ASN A 532 1.30 -0.07 -6.64
CA ASN A 532 2.05 1.19 -6.52
C ASN A 532 1.62 2.02 -5.30
N ALA A 533 0.31 2.22 -5.13
CA ALA A 533 -0.24 3.09 -4.10
C ALA A 533 -0.43 2.37 -2.75
N TYR A 534 -0.73 1.07 -2.74
CA TYR A 534 -1.01 0.24 -1.57
C TYR A 534 0.20 -0.58 -1.13
N THR A 535 0.53 -1.63 -1.91
CA THR A 535 1.44 -2.70 -1.45
C THR A 535 2.89 -2.24 -1.35
N LYS A 536 3.42 -1.50 -2.35
CA LYS A 536 4.84 -1.10 -2.35
C LYS A 536 5.16 -0.12 -1.22
N PRO A 537 4.41 0.97 -0.97
CA PRO A 537 4.66 1.84 0.16
C PRO A 537 4.46 1.13 1.51
N ALA A 538 3.42 0.29 1.67
CA ALA A 538 3.21 -0.48 2.89
C ALA A 538 4.36 -1.46 3.16
N ALA A 539 4.85 -2.17 2.15
CA ALA A 539 6.02 -3.05 2.27
C ALA A 539 7.30 -2.27 2.60
N ALA A 540 7.50 -1.09 2.00
CA ALA A 540 8.62 -0.22 2.32
C ALA A 540 8.59 0.23 3.78
N LEU A 541 7.44 0.67 4.29
CA LEU A 541 7.28 1.07 5.70
C LEU A 541 7.45 -0.13 6.65
N ASN A 542 7.01 -1.32 6.24
CA ASN A 542 7.22 -2.54 7.01
C ASN A 542 8.72 -2.89 7.11
N ILE A 543 9.46 -2.77 6.00
CA ILE A 543 10.92 -2.94 6.00
C ILE A 543 11.60 -1.87 6.88
N LEU A 544 11.15 -0.61 6.78
CA LEU A 544 11.70 0.47 7.58
C LEU A 544 11.49 0.20 9.08
N ARG A 545 10.32 -0.31 9.46
CA ARG A 545 9.96 -0.66 10.82
C ARG A 545 10.69 -1.89 11.37
N GLU A 546 10.72 -2.99 10.59
CA GLU A 546 11.20 -4.29 11.09
C GLU A 546 12.72 -4.46 10.94
N VAL A 547 13.33 -3.84 9.90
CA VAL A 547 14.72 -4.11 9.49
C VAL A 547 15.65 -2.92 9.75
N ILE A 548 15.19 -1.68 9.50
CA ILE A 548 16.08 -0.51 9.49
C ILE A 548 16.07 0.24 10.82
N LEU A 549 14.90 0.70 11.27
CA LEU A 549 14.76 1.48 12.50
C LEU A 549 14.49 0.61 13.74
N GLY A 550 13.85 -0.55 13.56
CA GLY A 550 13.24 -1.30 14.64
C GLY A 550 11.89 -0.72 15.07
N ARG A 551 11.05 -1.56 15.68
CA ARG A 551 9.65 -1.23 15.99
C ARG A 551 9.51 -0.02 16.89
N GLU A 552 10.27 0.05 17.98
CA GLU A 552 10.15 1.10 18.98
C GLU A 552 10.40 2.50 18.37
N LEU A 553 11.48 2.65 17.61
CA LEU A 553 11.87 3.92 17.04
C LEU A 553 10.98 4.32 15.86
N PHE A 554 10.60 3.35 15.01
CA PHE A 554 9.68 3.62 13.93
C PHE A 554 8.29 4.03 14.44
N ASP A 555 7.74 3.26 15.39
CA ASP A 555 6.40 3.51 15.93
C ASP A 555 6.33 4.88 16.62
N PHE A 556 7.40 5.28 17.30
CA PHE A 556 7.55 6.63 17.87
C PHE A 556 7.52 7.70 16.77
N ALA A 557 8.35 7.58 15.73
CA ALA A 557 8.44 8.58 14.65
C ALA A 557 7.14 8.68 13.84
N PHE A 558 6.48 7.54 13.58
CA PHE A 558 5.20 7.50 12.88
C PHE A 558 4.07 8.16 13.70
N LYS A 559 4.08 7.97 15.01
CA LYS A 559 3.13 8.63 15.92
C LYS A 559 3.36 10.13 15.97
N GLU A 560 4.63 10.60 16.02
CA GLU A 560 4.98 12.02 15.93
C GLU A 560 4.44 12.64 14.63
N TYR A 561 4.64 11.99 13.48
CA TYR A 561 4.06 12.44 12.21
C TYR A 561 2.54 12.58 12.30
N SER A 562 1.87 11.58 12.85
CA SER A 562 0.41 11.54 12.95
C SER A 562 -0.14 12.68 13.81
N GLU A 563 0.48 12.96 14.97
CA GLU A 563 0.07 14.03 15.86
C GLU A 563 0.40 15.43 15.33
N ARG A 564 1.59 15.63 14.71
CA ARG A 564 1.99 16.91 14.10
C ARG A 564 1.02 17.36 13.02
N TRP A 565 0.53 16.40 12.22
CA TRP A 565 -0.32 16.67 11.05
C TRP A 565 -1.80 16.33 11.28
N ARG A 566 -2.20 16.02 12.48
CA ARG A 566 -3.60 15.83 12.87
C ARG A 566 -4.43 17.07 12.53
N PHE A 567 -5.51 16.90 11.73
CA PHE A 567 -6.35 17.96 11.16
C PHE A 567 -5.58 19.00 10.32
N LYS A 568 -4.49 18.58 9.70
CA LYS A 568 -3.69 19.41 8.82
C LYS A 568 -3.37 18.66 7.54
N ARG A 569 -2.75 19.37 6.59
CA ARG A 569 -2.44 18.82 5.26
C ARG A 569 -0.93 18.65 5.09
N PRO A 570 -0.38 17.45 5.34
CA PRO A 570 1.03 17.16 5.06
C PRO A 570 1.29 16.94 3.57
N THR A 571 2.55 17.11 3.20
CA THR A 571 3.14 16.67 1.92
C THR A 571 4.10 15.51 2.15
N PRO A 572 4.56 14.80 1.10
CA PRO A 572 5.61 13.79 1.24
C PRO A 572 6.87 14.27 1.97
N SER A 573 7.27 15.52 1.73
CA SER A 573 8.45 16.09 2.39
C SER A 573 8.26 16.23 3.91
N ASP A 574 7.05 16.54 4.35
CA ASP A 574 6.74 16.63 5.78
C ASP A 574 6.82 15.25 6.45
N PHE A 575 6.35 14.21 5.75
CA PHE A 575 6.48 12.83 6.23
C PHE A 575 7.94 12.40 6.33
N PHE A 576 8.72 12.56 5.26
CA PHE A 576 10.12 12.14 5.23
C PHE A 576 10.94 12.86 6.31
N ARG A 577 10.83 14.19 6.41
CA ARG A 577 11.53 14.98 7.44
C ARG A 577 11.12 14.61 8.85
N THR A 578 9.83 14.38 9.10
CA THR A 578 9.38 13.95 10.43
C THR A 578 9.96 12.60 10.80
N MET A 579 9.96 11.63 9.88
CA MET A 579 10.53 10.31 10.16
C MET A 579 12.03 10.38 10.45
N GLU A 580 12.77 11.23 9.76
CA GLU A 580 14.21 11.42 9.99
C GLU A 580 14.49 12.21 11.27
N GLU A 581 13.79 13.29 11.50
CA GLU A 581 14.00 14.15 12.69
C GLU A 581 13.63 13.39 13.97
N ALA A 582 12.49 12.73 14.01
CA ALA A 582 12.02 11.99 15.16
C ALA A 582 12.87 10.72 15.44
N SER A 583 13.36 10.04 14.40
CA SER A 583 14.22 8.88 14.56
C SER A 583 15.69 9.24 14.78
N GLY A 584 16.14 10.42 14.34
CA GLY A 584 17.54 10.82 14.32
C GLY A 584 18.40 10.04 13.32
N VAL A 585 17.80 9.39 12.32
CA VAL A 585 18.46 8.53 11.32
C VAL A 585 18.35 9.15 9.93
N ASP A 586 19.47 9.25 9.21
CA ASP A 586 19.50 9.65 7.79
C ASP A 586 18.86 8.54 6.93
N LEU A 587 17.69 8.82 6.38
CA LEU A 587 16.89 7.90 5.53
C LEU A 587 16.80 8.39 4.08
N ASP A 588 17.50 9.43 3.69
CA ASP A 588 17.46 9.97 2.32
C ASP A 588 17.71 8.90 1.24
N TRP A 589 18.65 8.00 1.49
CA TRP A 589 18.95 6.87 0.59
C TRP A 589 17.74 5.93 0.44
N PHE A 590 16.99 5.72 1.53
CA PHE A 590 15.80 4.87 1.55
C PHE A 590 14.65 5.50 0.76
N TRP A 591 14.31 6.77 1.07
CA TRP A 591 13.25 7.51 0.36
C TRP A 591 13.56 7.61 -1.12
N ARG A 592 14.79 7.98 -1.48
CA ARG A 592 15.26 8.07 -2.87
C ARG A 592 15.08 6.76 -3.62
N GLY A 593 15.47 5.65 -3.04
CA GLY A 593 15.37 4.33 -3.65
C GLY A 593 13.93 3.83 -3.78
N TRP A 594 13.20 3.81 -2.69
CA TRP A 594 11.85 3.23 -2.65
C TRP A 594 10.79 4.10 -3.30
N PHE A 595 10.81 5.44 -3.05
CA PHE A 595 9.73 6.35 -3.44
C PHE A 595 9.96 7.06 -4.76
N TYR A 596 11.22 7.43 -5.07
CA TYR A 596 11.55 8.22 -6.26
C TYR A 596 12.08 7.40 -7.44
N SER A 597 12.40 6.11 -7.25
CA SER A 597 12.94 5.28 -8.33
C SER A 597 12.11 4.04 -8.63
N THR A 598 12.45 3.37 -9.72
CA THR A 598 11.94 2.04 -10.11
C THR A 598 12.98 0.95 -9.90
N ASP A 599 14.05 1.25 -9.17
CA ASP A 599 15.02 0.25 -8.74
C ASP A 599 14.34 -0.83 -7.86
N HIS A 600 14.94 -1.98 -7.77
CA HIS A 600 14.45 -3.09 -6.94
C HIS A 600 15.59 -3.67 -6.11
N VAL A 601 15.24 -4.41 -5.08
CA VAL A 601 16.21 -5.11 -4.25
C VAL A 601 16.62 -6.40 -4.97
N ASP A 602 17.90 -6.56 -5.20
CA ASP A 602 18.52 -7.79 -5.73
C ASP A 602 20.00 -7.73 -5.34
N ILE A 603 20.33 -8.37 -4.20
CA ILE A 603 21.68 -8.37 -3.62
C ILE A 603 22.27 -9.77 -3.72
N ALA A 604 23.15 -9.99 -4.68
CA ALA A 604 23.82 -11.25 -4.88
C ALA A 604 25.05 -11.42 -3.98
N ILE A 605 25.27 -12.62 -3.45
CA ILE A 605 26.58 -13.04 -2.96
C ILE A 605 27.35 -13.73 -4.10
N ASP A 606 28.37 -13.03 -4.62
CA ASP A 606 29.11 -13.50 -5.79
C ASP A 606 30.15 -14.54 -5.42
N LYS A 607 30.99 -14.23 -4.39
CA LYS A 607 32.14 -15.05 -4.00
C LYS A 607 32.41 -14.98 -2.51
N VAL A 608 32.93 -16.07 -2.01
CA VAL A 608 33.53 -16.16 -0.67
C VAL A 608 34.97 -16.57 -0.82
N TYR A 609 35.89 -15.73 -0.40
CA TYR A 609 37.31 -16.03 -0.37
C TYR A 609 37.73 -16.36 1.05
N GLN A 610 38.43 -17.46 1.23
CA GLN A 610 39.12 -17.77 2.47
C GLN A 610 40.54 -17.20 2.44
N MET A 611 40.92 -16.45 3.46
CA MET A 611 42.24 -15.91 3.64
C MET A 611 42.87 -16.52 4.88
N ARG A 612 44.19 -16.62 4.88
CA ARG A 612 44.96 -17.06 6.04
C ARG A 612 46.06 -16.04 6.32
N LEU A 613 46.46 -15.97 7.56
CA LEU A 613 47.60 -15.17 7.96
C LEU A 613 48.86 -15.81 7.39
N ASP A 614 49.68 -15.06 6.66
CA ASP A 614 51.07 -15.40 6.37
C ASP A 614 51.89 -15.13 7.63
N THR A 615 52.28 -16.17 8.34
CA THR A 615 53.02 -16.06 9.59
C THR A 615 54.49 -15.82 9.38
N HIS A 616 55.02 -16.06 8.13
CA HIS A 616 56.43 -16.15 7.83
C HIS A 616 57.20 -17.17 8.68
N ASN A 617 56.53 -17.90 9.56
CA ASN A 617 57.10 -18.96 10.38
C ASN A 617 57.05 -20.29 9.62
N PRO A 618 58.20 -20.81 9.14
CA PRO A 618 58.22 -22.02 8.35
C PRO A 618 57.68 -23.24 9.10
N ASP A 619 57.84 -23.30 10.44
CA ASP A 619 57.34 -24.41 11.24
C ASP A 619 55.80 -24.46 11.22
N ILE A 620 55.12 -23.31 11.08
CA ILE A 620 53.68 -23.21 10.96
C ILE A 620 53.26 -23.35 9.49
N ASP A 621 53.82 -22.51 8.61
CA ASP A 621 53.34 -22.38 7.22
C ASP A 621 53.57 -23.65 6.41
N TYR A 622 54.74 -24.30 6.61
CA TYR A 622 55.05 -25.58 5.92
C TYR A 622 54.24 -26.74 6.49
N GLY A 623 53.95 -26.76 7.79
CA GLY A 623 53.03 -27.72 8.40
C GLY A 623 51.63 -27.63 7.80
N ARG A 624 51.09 -26.41 7.63
CA ARG A 624 49.83 -26.19 6.97
C ARG A 624 49.80 -26.60 5.50
N LEU A 625 50.85 -26.27 4.75
CA LEU A 625 50.97 -26.65 3.33
C LEU A 625 51.05 -28.18 3.16
N ARG A 626 51.75 -28.89 4.04
CA ARG A 626 51.78 -30.34 4.09
C ARG A 626 50.40 -30.93 4.33
N GLN A 627 49.63 -30.36 5.27
CA GLN A 627 48.29 -30.82 5.53
C GLN A 627 47.38 -30.61 4.32
N ILE A 628 47.41 -29.42 3.68
CA ILE A 628 46.65 -29.15 2.45
C ILE A 628 46.95 -30.14 1.33
N GLU A 629 48.23 -30.58 1.22
CA GLU A 629 48.62 -31.58 0.24
C GLU A 629 48.09 -32.97 0.59
N ALA A 630 48.14 -33.31 1.85
CA ALA A 630 47.65 -34.59 2.37
C ALA A 630 46.12 -34.72 2.24
N ASP A 631 45.40 -33.60 2.39
CA ASP A 631 43.94 -33.54 2.28
C ASP A 631 43.42 -33.60 0.81
N LYS A 632 44.32 -33.54 -0.19
CA LYS A 632 43.92 -33.72 -1.58
C LYS A 632 43.39 -35.14 -1.79
N PRO A 633 42.33 -35.30 -2.60
CA PRO A 633 41.81 -36.62 -2.91
C PRO A 633 42.89 -37.50 -3.51
N SER A 634 43.11 -38.67 -2.94
CA SER A 634 43.99 -39.67 -3.49
C SER A 634 43.54 -40.08 -4.89
N SER A 635 44.48 -40.51 -5.76
CA SER A 635 44.05 -41.02 -7.05
C SER A 635 43.26 -42.32 -6.86
N LEU A 636 42.25 -42.51 -7.72
CA LEU A 636 41.40 -43.71 -7.70
C LEU A 636 42.24 -45.00 -7.71
N PHE A 637 43.39 -44.96 -8.37
CA PHE A 637 44.33 -46.10 -8.42
C PHE A 637 44.93 -46.41 -7.03
N VAL A 638 45.32 -45.36 -6.28
CA VAL A 638 45.87 -45.51 -4.92
C VAL A 638 44.83 -46.06 -3.97
N GLU A 639 43.57 -45.52 -4.04
CA GLU A 639 42.47 -45.97 -3.18
C GLU A 639 42.08 -47.45 -3.46
N ARG A 640 42.08 -47.85 -4.74
CA ARG A 640 41.82 -49.26 -5.10
C ARG A 640 42.92 -50.18 -4.64
N ASN A 641 44.20 -49.78 -4.78
CA ASN A 641 45.32 -50.55 -4.26
C ASN A 641 45.24 -50.77 -2.75
N LYS A 642 44.85 -49.71 -2.01
CA LYS A 642 44.63 -49.82 -0.55
C LYS A 642 43.51 -50.82 -0.24
N THR A 643 42.38 -50.71 -0.97
CA THR A 643 41.22 -51.62 -0.80
C THR A 643 41.56 -53.08 -1.13
N GLU A 644 42.41 -53.30 -2.11
CA GLU A 644 42.89 -54.62 -2.49
C GLU A 644 44.04 -55.17 -1.61
N GLY A 645 44.47 -54.38 -0.61
CA GLY A 645 45.54 -54.77 0.31
C GLY A 645 46.92 -54.89 -0.37
N LYS A 646 47.12 -54.12 -1.46
CA LYS A 646 48.45 -54.14 -2.16
C LYS A 646 49.49 -53.39 -1.33
N GLU A 647 50.44 -54.11 -0.86
CA GLU A 647 51.57 -53.57 -0.08
C GLU A 647 52.51 -52.81 -1.00
N LEU A 648 53.00 -51.63 -0.57
CA LEU A 648 53.98 -50.84 -1.35
C LEU A 648 55.37 -51.58 -1.39
N TRP A 649 56.09 -51.43 -2.50
CA TRP A 649 57.41 -51.98 -2.64
C TRP A 649 58.34 -51.50 -1.54
N VAL A 650 58.30 -50.22 -1.20
CA VAL A 650 59.20 -49.64 -0.17
C VAL A 650 58.88 -50.18 1.24
N ASP A 651 57.62 -50.57 1.52
CA ASP A 651 57.24 -51.17 2.81
C ASP A 651 57.78 -52.59 2.96
N ARG A 652 57.97 -53.28 1.81
CA ARG A 652 58.58 -54.63 1.78
C ARG A 652 60.08 -54.65 1.72
N ASN A 653 60.67 -53.57 1.22
CA ASN A 653 62.13 -53.47 0.98
C ASN A 653 62.66 -52.13 1.51
N SER A 654 62.75 -52.02 2.83
CA SER A 654 63.11 -50.76 3.51
C SER A 654 64.56 -50.28 3.19
N ASP A 655 65.39 -51.11 2.62
CA ASP A 655 66.74 -50.76 2.19
C ASP A 655 66.82 -49.91 0.90
N VAL A 656 65.67 -49.73 0.21
CA VAL A 656 65.58 -48.83 -0.96
C VAL A 656 65.16 -47.45 -0.60
N THR A 657 64.79 -47.14 0.68
CA THR A 657 64.43 -45.83 1.17
C THR A 657 65.66 -44.96 1.41
N ASP A 658 65.52 -43.64 1.24
CA ASP A 658 66.56 -42.69 1.42
C ASP A 658 66.14 -41.42 2.17
N PHE A 659 66.99 -40.39 2.10
CA PHE A 659 66.71 -39.09 2.71
C PHE A 659 65.32 -38.50 2.32
N TYR A 660 64.90 -38.72 1.10
CA TYR A 660 63.64 -38.15 0.58
C TYR A 660 62.40 -38.93 1.01
N ASP A 661 62.54 -40.12 1.57
CA ASP A 661 61.37 -40.83 2.19
C ASP A 661 61.01 -40.26 3.56
N THR A 662 61.97 -39.60 4.24
CA THR A 662 61.72 -38.93 5.53
C THR A 662 61.68 -37.41 5.44
N ASN A 663 62.06 -36.84 4.29
CA ASN A 663 62.11 -35.39 4.07
C ASN A 663 61.40 -35.05 2.76
N ASP A 664 60.53 -34.05 2.85
CA ASP A 664 59.79 -33.54 1.70
C ASP A 664 60.08 -32.04 1.46
N ARG A 665 59.40 -31.46 0.47
CA ARG A 665 59.58 -30.05 0.11
C ARG A 665 59.13 -29.07 1.23
N PHE A 666 58.50 -29.57 2.26
CA PHE A 666 58.03 -28.83 3.45
C PHE A 666 58.91 -29.10 4.67
N THR A 667 60.03 -29.76 4.50
CA THR A 667 61.01 -29.96 5.59
C THR A 667 61.65 -28.62 5.93
N VAL A 668 61.51 -28.14 7.20
CA VAL A 668 62.04 -26.85 7.67
C VAL A 668 63.51 -26.93 7.95
N THR A 669 64.32 -26.08 7.27
CA THR A 669 65.77 -25.97 7.46
C THR A 669 66.17 -24.81 8.36
N ASN A 670 67.39 -24.83 8.89
CA ASN A 670 67.91 -23.70 9.65
C ASN A 670 68.01 -22.40 8.84
N LYS A 671 68.19 -22.51 7.53
CA LYS A 671 68.21 -21.35 6.62
C LYS A 671 66.82 -20.60 6.66
N GLU A 672 65.76 -21.37 6.67
CA GLU A 672 64.39 -20.79 6.71
C GLU A 672 64.05 -20.24 8.07
N ARG A 673 64.42 -20.89 9.18
CA ARG A 673 64.29 -20.36 10.53
C ARG A 673 65.08 -19.05 10.72
N ASN A 674 66.26 -18.96 10.11
CA ASN A 674 67.06 -17.72 10.14
C ASN A 674 66.40 -16.58 9.36
N LYS A 675 65.74 -16.86 8.23
CA LYS A 675 64.93 -15.85 7.51
C LYS A 675 63.80 -15.33 8.39
N TYR A 676 63.08 -16.21 9.07
CA TYR A 676 62.01 -15.84 10.00
C TYR A 676 62.53 -14.98 11.14
N ASN A 677 63.64 -15.35 11.76
CA ASN A 677 64.26 -14.56 12.82
C ASN A 677 64.68 -13.16 12.35
N LYS A 678 65.17 -13.05 11.09
CA LYS A 678 65.49 -11.75 10.49
C LYS A 678 64.22 -10.91 10.25
N PHE A 679 63.14 -11.53 9.79
CA PHE A 679 61.85 -10.88 9.63
C PHE A 679 61.33 -10.33 10.98
N LEU A 680 61.32 -11.14 12.04
CA LEU A 680 60.89 -10.69 13.39
C LEU A 680 61.72 -9.53 13.91
N LYS A 681 63.03 -9.49 13.63
CA LYS A 681 63.89 -8.36 14.04
C LYS A 681 63.58 -7.06 13.30
N GLY A 682 62.96 -7.15 12.10
CA GLY A 682 62.58 -6.00 11.28
C GLY A 682 61.23 -5.42 11.64
N LEU A 683 60.38 -6.11 12.44
CA LEU A 683 59.07 -5.66 12.82
C LEU A 683 59.11 -4.55 13.88
N LYS A 684 58.22 -3.57 13.74
CA LYS A 684 57.94 -2.60 14.81
C LYS A 684 57.31 -3.32 16.03
N PRO A 685 57.39 -2.76 17.24
CA PRO A 685 56.84 -3.40 18.42
C PRO A 685 55.33 -3.76 18.32
N TRP A 686 54.54 -2.89 17.72
CA TRP A 686 53.11 -3.16 17.52
C TRP A 686 52.87 -4.26 16.47
N GLU A 687 53.62 -4.31 15.36
CA GLU A 687 53.51 -5.36 14.34
C GLU A 687 53.80 -6.72 14.93
N ARG A 688 54.89 -6.79 15.72
CA ARG A 688 55.28 -8.01 16.42
C ARG A 688 54.21 -8.50 17.38
N LYS A 689 53.69 -7.62 18.23
CA LYS A 689 52.60 -7.95 19.15
C LYS A 689 51.34 -8.42 18.43
N THR A 690 51.00 -7.77 17.31
CA THR A 690 49.85 -8.16 16.46
C THR A 690 50.04 -9.53 15.85
N LEU A 691 51.24 -9.83 15.30
CA LEU A 691 51.57 -11.12 14.74
C LEU A 691 51.52 -12.25 15.76
N GLU A 692 52.15 -12.04 16.93
CA GLU A 692 52.17 -13.00 18.05
C GLU A 692 50.75 -13.35 18.51
N ARG A 693 49.90 -12.32 18.64
CA ARG A 693 48.49 -12.48 18.99
C ARG A 693 47.73 -13.26 17.91
N ALA A 694 47.87 -12.88 16.64
CA ALA A 694 47.16 -13.50 15.54
C ALA A 694 47.57 -14.98 15.34
N ILE A 695 48.85 -15.33 15.54
CA ILE A 695 49.34 -16.72 15.54
C ILE A 695 48.71 -17.51 16.69
N LYS A 696 48.59 -16.90 17.90
CA LYS A 696 48.03 -17.57 19.07
C LYS A 696 46.54 -17.83 18.91
N GLU A 697 45.78 -16.83 18.34
CA GLU A 697 44.34 -16.91 18.16
C GLU A 697 43.97 -17.82 16.97
N ASP A 698 44.81 -17.94 15.96
CA ASP A 698 44.67 -18.79 14.75
C ASP A 698 43.26 -18.71 14.12
N LYS A 699 42.73 -17.47 13.92
CA LYS A 699 41.37 -17.22 13.43
C LYS A 699 41.23 -17.48 11.92
N ASN A 700 40.00 -17.77 11.49
CA ASN A 700 39.63 -17.84 10.09
C ASN A 700 39.26 -16.42 9.57
N TYR A 701 39.65 -16.12 8.35
CA TYR A 701 39.38 -14.87 7.67
C TYR A 701 38.66 -15.14 6.35
N TYR A 702 37.50 -14.52 6.15
CA TYR A 702 36.71 -14.67 4.92
C TYR A 702 36.45 -13.30 4.33
N VAL A 703 36.57 -13.15 3.02
CA VAL A 703 36.15 -11.96 2.29
C VAL A 703 34.90 -12.34 1.49
N LEU A 704 33.78 -11.78 1.85
CA LEU A 704 32.52 -11.93 1.14
C LEU A 704 32.39 -10.80 0.12
N GLU A 705 32.09 -11.15 -1.14
CA GLU A 705 31.88 -10.21 -2.23
C GLU A 705 30.40 -10.19 -2.60
N PHE A 706 29.79 -8.99 -2.60
CA PHE A 706 28.39 -8.78 -2.90
C PHE A 706 28.21 -7.83 -4.07
N SER A 707 27.21 -8.10 -4.91
CA SER A 707 26.75 -7.19 -5.98
C SER A 707 25.33 -6.70 -5.72
N ASN A 708 25.10 -5.41 -5.92
CA ASN A 708 23.76 -4.81 -6.01
C ASN A 708 23.31 -4.87 -7.47
N VAL A 709 22.54 -5.88 -7.82
CA VAL A 709 22.06 -6.17 -9.18
C VAL A 709 20.84 -5.29 -9.51
N GLY A 710 19.95 -5.13 -8.54
CA GLY A 710 18.66 -4.42 -8.71
C GLY A 710 18.76 -2.90 -8.63
N GLY A 711 19.86 -2.37 -8.12
CA GLY A 711 20.13 -0.93 -8.02
C GLY A 711 19.60 -0.25 -6.76
N LEU A 712 18.58 -0.79 -6.09
CA LEU A 712 18.07 -0.26 -4.84
C LEU A 712 19.04 -0.60 -3.70
N VAL A 713 19.43 0.41 -2.92
CA VAL A 713 20.35 0.25 -1.80
C VAL A 713 19.59 -0.27 -0.59
N MET A 714 20.13 -1.33 0.05
CA MET A 714 19.55 -1.92 1.26
C MET A 714 20.68 -2.43 2.19
N PRO A 715 20.42 -2.59 3.49
CA PRO A 715 21.31 -3.34 4.36
C PRO A 715 21.44 -4.78 3.90
N ILE A 716 22.57 -5.42 4.21
CA ILE A 716 22.82 -6.82 3.90
C ILE A 716 22.60 -7.63 5.19
N LEU A 717 21.58 -8.45 5.19
CA LEU A 717 21.27 -9.38 6.28
C LEU A 717 21.94 -10.71 5.97
N LEU A 718 22.82 -11.19 6.84
CA LEU A 718 23.56 -12.43 6.62
C LEU A 718 23.22 -13.49 7.66
N GLU A 719 23.09 -14.72 7.22
CA GLU A 719 23.21 -15.93 8.03
C GLU A 719 24.48 -16.65 7.61
N LEU A 720 25.40 -16.83 8.55
CA LEU A 720 26.62 -17.59 8.41
C LEU A 720 26.40 -18.98 9.02
N THR A 721 26.54 -20.04 8.24
CA THR A 721 26.47 -21.42 8.75
C THR A 721 27.85 -22.04 8.76
N TYR A 722 28.27 -22.62 9.86
CA TYR A 722 29.58 -23.25 10.04
C TYR A 722 29.52 -24.75 9.84
N LYS A 723 30.69 -25.38 9.64
CA LYS A 723 30.83 -26.84 9.42
C LYS A 723 30.32 -27.66 10.60
N ASP A 724 30.35 -27.12 11.82
CA ASP A 724 29.81 -27.75 13.02
C ASP A 724 28.29 -27.67 13.12
N GLY A 725 27.63 -27.01 12.16
CA GLY A 725 26.18 -26.78 12.09
C GLY A 725 25.70 -25.56 12.89
N SER A 726 26.58 -24.88 13.63
CA SER A 726 26.22 -23.62 14.32
C SER A 726 25.98 -22.49 13.33
N LYS A 727 25.20 -21.46 13.73
CA LYS A 727 24.84 -20.32 12.90
C LYS A 727 25.07 -19.00 13.64
N ASP A 728 25.54 -18.01 12.91
CA ASP A 728 25.61 -16.62 13.39
C ASP A 728 24.85 -15.71 12.39
N SER A 729 24.18 -14.68 12.88
CA SER A 729 23.54 -13.63 12.07
C SER A 729 24.38 -12.35 12.09
N MET A 730 24.42 -11.64 10.97
CA MET A 730 25.13 -10.38 10.88
C MET A 730 24.30 -9.36 10.09
N TYR A 731 24.16 -8.15 10.65
CA TYR A 731 23.59 -6.99 9.97
C TYR A 731 24.74 -6.10 9.45
N ILE A 732 24.75 -5.82 8.15
CA ILE A 732 25.66 -4.87 7.52
C ILE A 732 24.81 -3.69 7.03
N PRO A 733 25.04 -2.48 7.57
CA PRO A 733 24.20 -1.33 7.23
C PRO A 733 24.36 -0.90 5.77
N ALA A 734 23.35 -0.21 5.24
CA ALA A 734 23.28 0.23 3.85
C ALA A 734 24.47 1.11 3.44
N GLU A 735 25.11 1.79 4.38
CA GLU A 735 26.27 2.65 4.16
C GLU A 735 27.47 1.93 3.57
N ILE A 736 27.50 0.59 3.59
CA ILE A 736 28.54 -0.18 2.90
C ILE A 736 28.58 0.14 1.40
N TRP A 737 27.43 0.51 0.82
CA TRP A 737 27.28 0.84 -0.59
C TRP A 737 27.66 2.29 -0.94
N ARG A 738 27.92 3.15 0.05
CA ARG A 738 28.10 4.60 -0.16
C ARG A 738 29.19 4.95 -1.17
N ARG A 739 30.32 4.23 -1.17
CA ARG A 739 31.45 4.48 -2.09
C ARG A 739 31.37 3.68 -3.39
N THR A 740 30.75 2.53 -3.34
CA THR A 740 30.70 1.56 -4.45
C THR A 740 29.30 0.93 -4.50
N PRO A 741 28.31 1.61 -5.12
CA PRO A 741 26.89 1.18 -5.05
C PRO A 741 26.60 -0.12 -5.83
N LYS A 742 27.53 -0.63 -6.62
CA LYS A 742 27.35 -1.84 -7.43
C LYS A 742 27.99 -3.09 -6.85
N GLN A 743 29.13 -2.96 -6.17
CA GLN A 743 29.87 -4.11 -5.63
C GLN A 743 30.64 -3.72 -4.37
N VAL A 744 30.55 -4.54 -3.35
CA VAL A 744 31.23 -4.34 -2.07
C VAL A 744 31.86 -5.62 -1.57
N ARG A 745 32.85 -5.49 -0.67
CA ARG A 745 33.49 -6.60 0.01
C ARG A 745 33.45 -6.39 1.51
N LYS A 746 33.16 -7.47 2.24
CA LYS A 746 33.19 -7.49 3.70
C LYS A 746 34.17 -8.54 4.20
N LEU A 747 35.10 -8.13 5.04
CA LEU A 747 35.94 -9.05 5.78
C LEU A 747 35.18 -9.56 7.01
N ILE A 748 35.13 -10.87 7.17
CA ILE A 748 34.58 -11.56 8.34
C ILE A 748 35.71 -12.36 9.00
N VAL A 749 35.77 -12.32 10.30
CA VAL A 749 36.75 -13.03 11.12
C VAL A 749 36.00 -13.92 12.09
N THR A 750 36.28 -15.22 12.06
CA THR A 750 35.64 -16.20 12.95
C THR A 750 36.71 -16.95 13.78
N ASP A 751 36.27 -17.56 14.86
CA ASP A 751 37.17 -18.42 15.66
C ASP A 751 37.60 -19.63 14.85
N LYS A 752 38.69 -20.25 15.26
CA LYS A 752 39.30 -21.37 14.57
C LYS A 752 38.34 -22.53 14.33
N GLU A 753 37.49 -22.81 15.30
CA GLU A 753 36.53 -23.90 15.29
C GLU A 753 35.32 -23.59 14.39
N LYS A 754 35.05 -22.31 14.14
CA LYS A 754 33.96 -21.81 13.30
C LYS A 754 34.41 -21.67 11.85
N GLU A 755 34.59 -22.79 11.16
CA GLU A 755 34.89 -22.80 9.74
C GLU A 755 33.61 -22.65 8.92
N LEU A 756 33.57 -21.65 8.02
CA LEU A 756 32.40 -21.31 7.23
C LEU A 756 32.04 -22.41 6.23
N ALA A 757 30.81 -22.90 6.29
CA ALA A 757 30.24 -23.88 5.36
C ALA A 757 29.35 -23.21 4.29
N SER A 758 28.49 -22.26 4.68
CA SER A 758 27.64 -21.53 3.75
C SER A 758 27.28 -20.13 4.28
N VAL A 759 26.86 -19.27 3.35
CA VAL A 759 26.36 -17.92 3.62
C VAL A 759 25.01 -17.77 2.92
N ALA A 760 24.02 -17.22 3.59
CA ALA A 760 22.76 -16.79 3.02
C ALA A 760 22.57 -15.29 3.21
N VAL A 761 22.17 -14.59 2.16
CA VAL A 761 21.71 -13.19 2.17
C VAL A 761 20.21 -13.20 2.32
N ASP A 762 19.69 -12.37 3.20
CA ASP A 762 18.25 -12.20 3.47
C ASP A 762 17.50 -13.53 3.67
N PRO A 763 17.90 -14.39 4.61
CA PRO A 763 17.35 -15.73 4.79
C PRO A 763 15.85 -15.71 5.17
N GLY A 764 15.38 -14.61 5.77
CA GLY A 764 14.00 -14.39 6.18
C GLY A 764 13.11 -13.75 5.10
N TRP A 765 13.67 -13.33 3.96
CA TRP A 765 12.99 -12.54 2.91
C TRP A 765 12.42 -11.22 3.46
N GLU A 766 13.24 -10.52 4.21
CA GLU A 766 12.86 -9.31 4.96
C GLU A 766 13.10 -8.02 4.17
N THR A 767 13.84 -8.08 3.04
CA THR A 767 14.24 -6.91 2.25
C THR A 767 13.54 -6.76 0.91
N ALA A 768 12.62 -7.63 0.55
CA ALA A 768 11.96 -7.71 -0.76
C ALA A 768 12.93 -8.08 -1.91
N ASP A 769 13.96 -8.88 -1.65
CA ASP A 769 14.87 -9.35 -2.67
C ASP A 769 14.10 -10.16 -3.74
N VAL A 770 14.31 -9.78 -5.01
CA VAL A 770 13.54 -10.31 -6.13
C VAL A 770 14.15 -11.57 -6.75
N ASP A 771 15.42 -11.90 -6.44
CA ASP A 771 16.13 -13.07 -6.94
C ASP A 771 16.84 -13.83 -5.82
N VAL A 772 16.10 -14.60 -5.05
CA VAL A 772 16.63 -15.41 -3.95
C VAL A 772 17.56 -16.55 -4.39
N GLU A 773 17.68 -16.85 -5.69
CA GLU A 773 18.60 -17.89 -6.19
C GLU A 773 20.06 -17.44 -6.13
N ASN A 774 20.33 -16.14 -6.15
CA ASN A 774 21.66 -15.56 -6.07
C ASN A 774 22.09 -15.21 -4.63
N ASN A 775 21.20 -15.43 -3.65
CA ASN A 775 21.41 -15.10 -2.23
C ASN A 775 22.22 -16.15 -1.44
N HIS A 776 22.65 -17.21 -2.05
CA HIS A 776 23.31 -18.32 -1.35
C HIS A 776 24.73 -18.62 -1.88
N TYR A 777 25.63 -18.87 -0.95
CA TYR A 777 26.96 -19.42 -1.25
C TYR A 777 27.25 -20.63 -0.33
N PRO A 778 27.58 -21.81 -0.87
CA PRO A 778 27.46 -22.20 -2.28
C PRO A 778 26.03 -22.04 -2.84
N ARG A 779 25.91 -21.83 -4.15
CA ARG A 779 24.58 -21.66 -4.78
C ARG A 779 23.67 -22.85 -4.49
N GLN A 780 22.42 -22.55 -4.14
CA GLN A 780 21.37 -23.53 -3.86
C GLN A 780 20.26 -23.43 -4.90
N ILE A 781 19.66 -24.57 -5.25
CA ILE A 781 18.47 -24.59 -6.09
C ILE A 781 17.26 -24.48 -5.16
N ILE A 782 16.58 -23.34 -5.18
CA ILE A 782 15.36 -23.11 -4.39
C ILE A 782 14.15 -23.56 -5.19
N PRO A 783 13.26 -24.41 -4.65
CA PRO A 783 12.10 -24.94 -5.39
C PRO A 783 10.95 -23.94 -5.51
N SER A 784 11.22 -22.71 -6.03
CA SER A 784 10.25 -21.60 -6.12
C SER A 784 8.98 -21.91 -6.92
N ARG A 785 9.07 -22.75 -7.99
CA ARG A 785 7.89 -23.14 -8.81
C ARG A 785 6.94 -24.07 -8.07
N VAL A 786 7.46 -24.95 -7.21
CA VAL A 786 6.62 -25.87 -6.43
C VAL A 786 5.87 -25.13 -5.34
N GLU A 787 6.50 -24.12 -4.75
CA GLU A 787 5.85 -23.29 -3.72
C GLU A 787 4.80 -22.36 -4.32
N ALA A 788 5.05 -21.76 -5.49
CA ALA A 788 4.05 -20.99 -6.22
C ALA A 788 2.83 -21.85 -6.60
N TYR A 789 3.05 -23.10 -7.02
CA TYR A 789 1.97 -24.05 -7.29
C TYR A 789 1.17 -24.44 -6.02
N LYS A 790 1.87 -24.65 -4.90
CA LYS A 790 1.22 -24.91 -3.61
C LYS A 790 0.43 -23.69 -3.10
N ALA A 791 0.94 -22.49 -3.28
CA ALA A 791 0.25 -21.24 -2.94
C ALA A 791 -1.05 -21.06 -3.75
N LYS A 792 -1.03 -21.30 -5.08
CA LYS A 792 -2.21 -21.27 -5.93
C LYS A 792 -3.28 -22.27 -5.47
N LYS A 793 -2.89 -23.51 -5.17
CA LYS A 793 -3.79 -24.53 -4.63
C LYS A 793 -4.40 -24.15 -3.26
N ARG A 794 -3.68 -23.36 -2.46
CA ARG A 794 -4.13 -22.88 -1.14
C ARG A 794 -5.16 -21.76 -1.28
N THR A 795 -5.02 -20.89 -2.27
CA THR A 795 -5.99 -19.83 -2.59
C THR A 795 -7.33 -20.43 -3.05
N ASP A 796 -7.29 -21.45 -3.93
CA ASP A 796 -8.50 -22.15 -4.38
C ASP A 796 -9.29 -22.77 -3.23
N LYS A 797 -8.60 -23.30 -2.19
CA LYS A 797 -9.27 -23.87 -0.99
C LYS A 797 -9.93 -22.81 -0.11
N VAL A 798 -9.34 -21.60 -0.01
CA VAL A 798 -9.90 -20.48 0.78
C VAL A 798 -11.18 -19.94 0.13
N SER A 799 -11.24 -19.93 -1.19
CA SER A 799 -12.40 -19.47 -1.97
C SER A 799 -13.57 -20.46 -1.96
N ARG A 800 -13.33 -21.71 -1.55
CA ARG A 800 -14.38 -22.74 -1.47
C ARG A 800 -15.35 -22.45 -0.33
N ASP A 801 -16.64 -22.42 -0.61
CA ASP A 801 -17.69 -22.31 0.42
C ASP A 801 -17.94 -23.66 1.10
N ILE A 802 -17.09 -23.97 2.09
CA ILE A 802 -17.18 -25.22 2.87
C ILE A 802 -18.47 -25.28 3.69
N MET A 803 -19.00 -24.14 4.12
CA MET A 803 -20.25 -24.06 4.86
C MET A 803 -21.41 -24.54 3.99
N LYS A 804 -21.45 -24.17 2.70
CA LYS A 804 -22.41 -24.65 1.71
C LYS A 804 -22.32 -26.16 1.50
N ASP A 805 -21.07 -26.66 1.34
CA ASP A 805 -20.84 -28.10 1.15
C ASP A 805 -21.35 -28.93 2.33
N ILE A 806 -20.98 -28.59 3.56
CA ILE A 806 -21.40 -29.27 4.77
C ILE A 806 -22.92 -29.22 4.97
N LYS A 807 -23.56 -28.06 4.76
CA LYS A 807 -25.01 -27.91 4.84
C LYS A 807 -25.73 -28.82 3.81
N THR A 808 -25.15 -28.96 2.64
CA THR A 808 -25.70 -29.84 1.58
C THR A 808 -25.54 -31.30 1.94
N GLU A 809 -24.39 -31.72 2.48
CA GLU A 809 -24.15 -33.09 2.96
C GLU A 809 -25.10 -33.50 4.11
N LEU A 810 -25.25 -32.64 5.11
CA LEU A 810 -26.15 -32.88 6.26
C LEU A 810 -27.63 -33.01 5.85
N LYS A 811 -28.04 -32.43 4.71
CA LYS A 811 -29.38 -32.58 4.16
C LYS A 811 -29.52 -33.87 3.38
N ALA A 812 -28.52 -34.27 2.60
CA ALA A 812 -28.48 -35.54 1.91
C ALA A 812 -28.60 -36.74 2.87
N ASP A 813 -27.97 -36.62 4.06
CA ASP A 813 -28.07 -37.63 5.12
C ASP A 813 -29.46 -37.70 5.78
N LYS A 814 -30.21 -36.58 5.79
CA LYS A 814 -31.57 -36.50 6.33
C LYS A 814 -32.66 -36.97 5.36
N ASP A 815 -32.41 -37.00 4.05
CA ASP A 815 -33.36 -37.46 3.01
C ASP A 815 -32.70 -38.42 2.01
N PRO A 816 -32.56 -39.70 2.32
CA PRO A 816 -31.90 -40.71 1.46
C PRO A 816 -32.61 -40.97 0.13
N LYS A 817 -33.86 -40.48 -0.07
CA LYS A 817 -34.61 -40.67 -1.31
C LYS A 817 -34.21 -39.73 -2.43
N GLN A 818 -33.66 -38.54 -2.14
CA GLN A 818 -33.22 -37.60 -3.13
C GLN A 818 -31.89 -37.98 -3.78
N ASN A 819 -31.03 -38.70 -3.03
CA ASN A 819 -29.74 -39.21 -3.51
C ASN A 819 -29.81 -40.25 -4.65
N LYS A 820 -30.99 -40.89 -4.84
CA LYS A 820 -31.19 -41.85 -5.94
C LYS A 820 -31.60 -41.20 -7.27
N LYS A 821 -32.09 -39.94 -7.26
CA LYS A 821 -32.45 -39.19 -8.48
C LYS A 821 -31.23 -38.55 -9.14
N ASP A 822 -30.36 -37.94 -8.34
CA ASP A 822 -29.17 -37.22 -8.88
C ASP A 822 -28.05 -38.15 -9.40
N LYS A 823 -28.11 -39.47 -9.06
CA LYS A 823 -27.23 -40.50 -9.63
C LYS A 823 -27.73 -41.11 -10.94
N LYS A 824 -28.91 -40.74 -11.41
CA LYS A 824 -29.45 -41.21 -12.70
C LYS A 824 -29.31 -40.17 -13.82
N ASP A 825 -28.96 -38.92 -13.48
CA ASP A 825 -28.79 -37.79 -14.39
C ASP A 825 -27.32 -37.30 -14.53
N LYS A 826 -26.36 -38.14 -14.11
CA LYS A 826 -24.92 -37.91 -14.36
C LYS A 826 -24.39 -38.98 -15.31
#